data_adc3e1829501702567d0ac675427bf5a
#
_entry.id   adc3e1829501702567d0ac675427bf5a
#
_cell.length_a   1.000
_cell.length_b   1.000
_cell.length_c   1.000
_cell.angle_alpha   90.00
_cell.angle_beta   90.00
_cell.angle_gamma   90.00
#
_symmetry.space_group_name_H-M   'P 1'
#
loop_
_entity.id
_entity.type
_entity.pdbx_description
1 polymer ?
#
loop_
_entity_poly.entity_id
_entity_poly.type
_entity_poly.pdbx_seq_one_letter_code
_entity_poly.pdbx_strand_id
1 'polypeptide(L)'
;MELILQGTEITPPIRFGLDRLPADGIRRLTLDRQEASAAGGYRRKAEGTDITVSAPDDSGFMYALLDLAEELHGGIRPEDAEVVPYIRNRGIKFNIPLDARVPSYTDAGTSAFMNIANMWDMEFWREFLDRMAENKYNVLSLWTLSPFPALVRIPEFPEACIDDVMVSAVPVKATTRGIGMYSEDMADHLVTVRKMTIEEKTEFWRQVMSYARDRCIQVFLFTWNVFTYGTEGNPYGITDDQYSPVTREYYYYGTRALMDAFPLLAGIGITAGENMTFRGSSEVNKNPDYKMDDIDFSVQTYGKAVHDYLQEHPGREFRVIHRMQMARYKDILHAFSRIPQEIDISFKYSQAHMYSSTRPQFIADFLEEKDPDTRFWLTVRNDDFYMLRWGNPDFARAYLLNMPVGDMIGFYMGPDGLIWGRDYFSRSAGEHPLFVDRMWYMFRIWGELSYNIHRPDSWFVRLISGRFGIPEEEAEALYEAWKEASATVQETTCVHWHNFDFQWYPEGCCMRDDHAEKIIFYTVDEFMRCPSITGGEYASVAETAEALVHRRPTERISAEETAASILRHAEKAAEILGRFDASGTENGELRRTIADIRAFVRLGSYYGMKIKAAIRLCMYRATGDETARSEAVDLLEKAAEAWRSYSSLISGNYRPQVLPRLGAKIDVTDFDEITDLDILIAKNMQPDRAIR
;
A
#
# COMPACT_ATOMS: atom_id res chain seq x y z
N MET A 1 -6.76 39.89 -3.77
CA MET A 1 -7.91 39.02 -4.09
C MET A 1 -9.13 39.45 -3.29
N GLU A 2 -10.28 39.70 -3.96
CA GLU A 2 -11.60 39.92 -3.34
C GLU A 2 -12.27 38.55 -3.17
N LEU A 3 -12.70 38.18 -1.95
CA LEU A 3 -13.38 36.91 -1.67
C LEU A 3 -14.88 37.17 -1.44
N ILE A 4 -15.73 36.47 -2.20
CA ILE A 4 -17.20 36.54 -2.10
C ILE A 4 -17.71 35.17 -1.68
N LEU A 5 -18.57 35.12 -0.66
CA LEU A 5 -19.18 33.88 -0.17
C LEU A 5 -20.69 33.92 -0.45
N GLN A 6 -21.21 32.87 -1.09
CA GLN A 6 -22.63 32.71 -1.41
C GLN A 6 -23.11 31.34 -0.87
N GLY A 7 -24.01 31.36 0.11
CA GLY A 7 -24.54 30.15 0.73
C GLY A 7 -23.52 29.28 1.46
N THR A 8 -22.32 29.82 1.76
CA THR A 8 -21.27 29.12 2.48
C THR A 8 -20.52 30.03 3.43
N GLU A 9 -19.73 29.47 4.33
CA GLU A 9 -18.83 30.17 5.24
C GLU A 9 -17.41 29.58 5.11
N ILE A 10 -16.43 30.27 5.68
CA ILE A 10 -15.05 29.77 5.64
C ILE A 10 -14.88 28.74 6.76
N THR A 11 -15.07 27.47 6.41
CA THR A 11 -14.80 26.32 7.27
C THR A 11 -13.31 25.92 7.21
N PRO A 12 -12.82 25.07 8.13
CA PRO A 12 -11.43 24.61 8.11
C PRO A 12 -10.96 24.00 6.77
N PRO A 13 -11.74 23.14 6.08
CA PRO A 13 -11.34 22.64 4.76
C PRO A 13 -11.21 23.74 3.70
N ILE A 14 -12.16 24.67 3.68
CA ILE A 14 -12.13 25.83 2.76
C ILE A 14 -10.91 26.71 3.06
N ARG A 15 -10.64 26.96 4.35
CA ARG A 15 -9.46 27.73 4.78
C ARG A 15 -8.18 27.06 4.32
N PHE A 16 -8.06 25.73 4.49
CA PHE A 16 -6.93 24.97 4.03
C PHE A 16 -6.65 25.15 2.52
N GLY A 17 -7.69 25.10 1.68
CA GLY A 17 -7.56 25.37 0.26
C GLY A 17 -7.18 26.82 -0.06
N LEU A 18 -7.80 27.80 0.61
CA LEU A 18 -7.49 29.23 0.44
C LEU A 18 -6.04 29.55 0.80
N ASP A 19 -5.51 28.97 1.86
CA ASP A 19 -4.14 29.19 2.33
C ASP A 19 -3.07 28.63 1.36
N ARG A 20 -3.46 27.82 0.38
CA ARG A 20 -2.59 27.29 -0.71
C ARG A 20 -2.55 28.19 -1.94
N LEU A 21 -3.50 29.11 -2.07
CA LEU A 21 -3.53 30.00 -3.24
C LEU A 21 -2.35 30.99 -3.19
N PRO A 22 -1.71 31.28 -4.32
CA PRO A 22 -0.71 32.35 -4.38
C PRO A 22 -1.36 33.73 -4.15
N ALA A 23 -0.55 34.68 -3.70
CA ALA A 23 -1.01 36.03 -3.45
C ALA A 23 -1.55 36.76 -4.70
N ASP A 24 -1.00 36.40 -5.86
CA ASP A 24 -1.29 36.99 -7.16
C ASP A 24 -2.02 36.01 -8.09
N GLY A 25 -2.62 36.51 -9.15
CA GLY A 25 -3.26 35.69 -10.19
C GLY A 25 -4.79 35.69 -10.14
N ILE A 26 -5.41 35.99 -8.99
CA ILE A 26 -6.88 36.08 -8.83
C ILE A 26 -7.26 37.48 -8.35
N ARG A 27 -8.12 38.15 -9.12
CA ARG A 27 -8.72 39.42 -8.69
C ARG A 27 -9.91 39.18 -7.77
N ARG A 28 -10.84 38.30 -8.19
CA ARG A 28 -12.05 37.97 -7.45
C ARG A 28 -12.24 36.47 -7.40
N LEU A 29 -12.51 35.93 -6.22
CA LEU A 29 -12.88 34.53 -6.00
C LEU A 29 -14.27 34.50 -5.36
N THR A 30 -15.22 33.84 -6.03
CA THR A 30 -16.55 33.59 -5.51
C THR A 30 -16.66 32.10 -5.16
N LEU A 31 -17.07 31.80 -3.92
CA LEU A 31 -17.42 30.45 -3.47
C LEU A 31 -18.95 30.40 -3.33
N ASP A 32 -19.60 29.56 -4.11
CA ASP A 32 -21.04 29.45 -4.23
C ASP A 32 -21.52 28.03 -3.92
N ARG A 33 -22.23 27.83 -2.80
CA ARG A 33 -22.73 26.53 -2.40
C ARG A 33 -23.97 26.16 -3.22
N GLN A 34 -23.85 25.12 -4.01
CA GLN A 34 -24.91 24.61 -4.88
C GLN A 34 -24.99 23.08 -4.78
N GLU A 35 -26.22 22.55 -4.75
CA GLU A 35 -26.48 21.10 -4.69
C GLU A 35 -26.24 20.36 -6.02
N ALA A 36 -25.76 21.02 -7.06
CA ALA A 36 -25.79 20.52 -8.45
C ALA A 36 -24.68 19.52 -8.82
N SER A 37 -23.75 19.16 -7.91
CA SER A 37 -22.69 18.20 -8.17
C SER A 37 -22.66 17.09 -7.12
N ALA A 38 -21.97 15.98 -7.43
CA ALA A 38 -21.75 14.91 -6.46
C ALA A 38 -20.87 15.37 -5.29
N ALA A 39 -21.02 14.74 -4.13
CA ALA A 39 -20.22 15.03 -2.94
C ALA A 39 -18.73 15.01 -3.24
N GLY A 40 -18.00 16.03 -2.84
CA GLY A 40 -16.58 16.21 -3.14
C GLY A 40 -16.27 16.68 -4.56
N GLY A 41 -17.28 16.87 -5.41
CA GLY A 41 -17.14 17.45 -6.73
C GLY A 41 -17.28 18.97 -6.73
N TYR A 42 -16.88 19.59 -7.83
CA TYR A 42 -17.03 21.04 -8.01
C TYR A 42 -17.20 21.42 -9.49
N ARG A 43 -17.75 22.63 -9.68
CA ARG A 43 -17.73 23.33 -10.96
C ARG A 43 -17.00 24.65 -10.79
N ARG A 44 -16.13 24.98 -11.73
CA ARG A 44 -15.38 26.23 -11.80
C ARG A 44 -15.69 26.96 -13.09
N LYS A 45 -15.94 28.27 -12.99
CA LYS A 45 -15.97 29.20 -14.11
C LYS A 45 -14.88 30.22 -13.95
N ALA A 46 -14.16 30.49 -15.04
CA ALA A 46 -13.02 31.39 -15.09
C ALA A 46 -13.23 32.50 -16.14
N GLU A 47 -13.45 33.72 -15.69
CA GLU A 47 -13.57 34.91 -16.53
C GLU A 47 -12.35 35.83 -16.31
N GLY A 48 -11.24 35.49 -16.98
CA GLY A 48 -9.96 36.17 -16.77
C GLY A 48 -9.37 35.84 -15.41
N THR A 49 -9.29 36.83 -14.52
CA THR A 49 -8.82 36.66 -13.12
C THR A 49 -9.99 36.62 -12.11
N ASP A 50 -11.23 36.58 -12.58
CA ASP A 50 -12.41 36.37 -11.77
C ASP A 50 -12.81 34.92 -11.85
N ILE A 51 -12.80 34.22 -10.70
CA ILE A 51 -13.04 32.80 -10.60
C ILE A 51 -14.27 32.55 -9.73
N THR A 52 -15.19 31.74 -10.21
CA THR A 52 -16.33 31.26 -9.42
C THR A 52 -16.19 29.74 -9.25
N VAL A 53 -16.21 29.28 -8.01
CA VAL A 53 -16.24 27.86 -7.64
C VAL A 53 -17.60 27.55 -7.03
N SER A 54 -18.31 26.59 -7.62
CA SER A 54 -19.57 26.05 -7.08
C SER A 54 -19.37 24.63 -6.61
N ALA A 55 -19.78 24.30 -5.39
CA ALA A 55 -19.64 22.95 -4.81
C ALA A 55 -20.78 22.64 -3.83
N PRO A 56 -21.17 21.37 -3.65
CA PRO A 56 -22.23 20.97 -2.73
C PRO A 56 -21.76 20.92 -1.26
N ASP A 57 -20.47 20.74 -1.04
CA ASP A 57 -19.86 20.53 0.28
C ASP A 57 -18.47 21.16 0.40
N ASP A 58 -17.93 21.13 1.61
CA ASP A 58 -16.63 21.73 1.93
C ASP A 58 -15.48 21.01 1.25
N SER A 59 -15.61 19.70 1.03
CA SER A 59 -14.58 18.92 0.33
C SER A 59 -14.47 19.31 -1.15
N GLY A 60 -15.59 19.58 -1.81
CA GLY A 60 -15.61 20.10 -3.18
C GLY A 60 -14.93 21.47 -3.29
N PHE A 61 -15.20 22.39 -2.37
CA PHE A 61 -14.48 23.67 -2.31
C PHE A 61 -12.99 23.49 -2.07
N MET A 62 -12.61 22.66 -1.09
CA MET A 62 -11.21 22.39 -0.78
C MET A 62 -10.47 21.86 -2.02
N TYR A 63 -11.02 20.86 -2.69
CA TYR A 63 -10.37 20.28 -3.87
C TYR A 63 -10.31 21.25 -5.05
N ALA A 64 -11.34 22.07 -5.26
CA ALA A 64 -11.32 23.11 -6.30
C ALA A 64 -10.22 24.14 -6.04
N LEU A 65 -10.06 24.56 -4.79
CA LEU A 65 -9.05 25.54 -4.39
C LEU A 65 -7.63 24.96 -4.49
N LEU A 66 -7.45 23.68 -4.14
CA LEU A 66 -6.17 22.99 -4.30
C LEU A 66 -5.79 22.85 -5.79
N ASP A 67 -6.75 22.49 -6.66
CA ASP A 67 -6.52 22.44 -8.10
C ASP A 67 -6.17 23.81 -8.67
N LEU A 68 -6.90 24.83 -8.24
CA LEU A 68 -6.65 26.23 -8.65
C LEU A 68 -5.26 26.71 -8.18
N ALA A 69 -4.87 26.38 -6.95
CA ALA A 69 -3.55 26.72 -6.42
C ALA A 69 -2.44 26.07 -7.26
N GLU A 70 -2.60 24.81 -7.61
CA GLU A 70 -1.65 24.06 -8.39
C GLU A 70 -1.47 24.62 -9.82
N GLU A 71 -2.59 24.95 -10.48
CA GLU A 71 -2.56 25.58 -11.79
C GLU A 71 -1.83 26.95 -11.74
N LEU A 72 -2.16 27.77 -10.76
CA LEU A 72 -1.53 29.10 -10.62
C LEU A 72 -0.04 29.02 -10.29
N HIS A 73 0.37 28.12 -9.38
CA HIS A 73 1.79 27.90 -9.08
C HIS A 73 2.56 27.35 -10.30
N GLY A 74 1.88 26.56 -11.15
CA GLY A 74 2.42 26.07 -12.42
C GLY A 74 2.38 27.12 -13.55
N GLY A 75 1.96 28.36 -13.27
CA GLY A 75 1.84 29.40 -14.30
C GLY A 75 0.70 29.16 -15.32
N ILE A 76 -0.23 28.27 -15.01
CA ILE A 76 -1.35 27.91 -15.86
C ILE A 76 -2.51 28.86 -15.59
N ARG A 77 -3.07 29.39 -16.67
CA ARG A 77 -4.28 30.19 -16.57
C ARG A 77 -5.46 29.28 -16.25
N PRO A 78 -6.22 29.54 -15.15
CA PRO A 78 -7.41 28.77 -14.84
C PRO A 78 -8.45 28.83 -15.96
N GLU A 79 -9.03 27.68 -16.28
CA GLU A 79 -10.12 27.53 -17.24
C GLU A 79 -11.37 26.97 -16.56
N ASP A 80 -12.49 26.96 -17.30
CA ASP A 80 -13.71 26.31 -16.86
C ASP A 80 -13.44 24.82 -16.61
N ALA A 81 -13.95 24.32 -15.51
CA ALA A 81 -13.80 22.91 -15.14
C ALA A 81 -15.05 22.38 -14.43
N GLU A 82 -15.37 21.15 -14.66
CA GLU A 82 -16.32 20.38 -13.89
C GLU A 82 -15.69 19.04 -13.50
N VAL A 83 -15.59 18.79 -12.19
CA VAL A 83 -14.97 17.60 -11.65
C VAL A 83 -15.95 16.88 -10.74
N VAL A 84 -16.18 15.61 -11.04
CA VAL A 84 -16.94 14.66 -10.22
C VAL A 84 -15.98 13.58 -9.79
N PRO A 85 -15.86 13.27 -8.48
CA PRO A 85 -14.96 12.21 -8.03
C PRO A 85 -15.28 10.90 -8.72
N TYR A 86 -14.29 10.32 -9.41
CA TYR A 86 -14.45 9.02 -10.08
C TYR A 86 -14.69 7.91 -9.05
N ILE A 87 -13.93 7.91 -7.95
CA ILE A 87 -14.17 7.06 -6.78
C ILE A 87 -14.46 7.98 -5.58
N ARG A 88 -15.59 7.76 -4.92
CA ARG A 88 -16.03 8.61 -3.82
C ARG A 88 -15.08 8.58 -2.62
N ASN A 89 -14.71 7.39 -2.14
CA ASN A 89 -13.87 7.20 -0.98
C ASN A 89 -12.52 6.61 -1.42
N ARG A 90 -11.47 7.40 -1.23
CA ARG A 90 -10.10 7.14 -1.70
C ARG A 90 -9.18 7.15 -0.50
N GLY A 91 -8.65 5.98 -0.15
CA GLY A 91 -8.01 5.79 1.14
C GLY A 91 -6.55 5.36 1.10
N ILE A 92 -5.92 5.66 2.23
CA ILE A 92 -4.62 5.12 2.62
C ILE A 92 -4.84 4.06 3.70
N LYS A 93 -4.23 2.89 3.52
CA LYS A 93 -4.05 1.86 4.54
C LYS A 93 -2.74 2.13 5.27
N PHE A 94 -2.82 2.38 6.56
CA PHE A 94 -1.68 2.69 7.39
C PHE A 94 -1.58 1.67 8.54
N ASN A 95 -0.57 0.79 8.49
CA ASN A 95 -0.29 -0.12 9.59
C ASN A 95 0.37 0.69 10.71
N ILE A 96 -0.37 0.99 11.77
CA ILE A 96 0.06 1.93 12.80
C ILE A 96 0.80 1.24 13.94
N PRO A 97 2.09 1.56 14.17
CA PRO A 97 2.87 1.06 15.29
C PRO A 97 2.71 1.97 16.51
N LEU A 98 1.74 1.67 17.37
CA LEU A 98 1.44 2.51 18.52
C LEU A 98 2.46 2.39 19.66
N ASP A 99 2.96 1.18 19.89
CA ASP A 99 3.87 0.87 21.00
C ASP A 99 4.47 -0.52 20.79
N ALA A 100 5.66 -0.78 21.29
CA ALA A 100 6.27 -2.10 21.18
C ALA A 100 5.47 -3.21 21.89
N ARG A 101 4.62 -2.86 22.85
CA ARG A 101 3.73 -3.79 23.60
C ARG A 101 2.42 -4.09 22.89
N VAL A 102 2.03 -3.29 21.89
CA VAL A 102 0.80 -3.45 21.10
C VAL A 102 1.13 -3.39 19.61
N PRO A 103 1.67 -4.49 19.07
CA PRO A 103 2.21 -4.51 17.73
C PRO A 103 1.14 -4.26 16.66
N SER A 104 1.52 -3.57 15.60
CA SER A 104 0.76 -3.51 14.36
C SER A 104 1.06 -4.75 13.50
N TYR A 105 0.46 -4.80 12.31
CA TYR A 105 0.67 -5.91 11.38
C TYR A 105 2.12 -6.00 10.84
N THR A 106 2.92 -4.94 10.97
CA THR A 106 4.29 -4.85 10.40
C THR A 106 5.36 -4.44 11.40
N ASP A 107 5.12 -4.56 12.70
CA ASP A 107 6.04 -4.04 13.73
C ASP A 107 7.40 -4.72 13.77
N ALA A 108 7.55 -5.90 13.20
CA ALA A 108 8.83 -6.61 13.18
C ALA A 108 9.87 -6.04 12.20
N GLY A 109 9.63 -4.87 11.59
CA GLY A 109 10.52 -4.25 10.61
C GLY A 109 11.09 -2.92 11.08
N THR A 110 12.20 -2.50 10.45
CA THR A 110 12.84 -1.21 10.75
C THR A 110 11.88 -0.04 10.57
N SER A 111 11.08 -0.06 9.52
CA SER A 111 10.11 0.99 9.21
C SER A 111 9.09 1.20 10.34
N ALA A 112 8.48 0.13 10.85
CA ALA A 112 7.53 0.21 11.94
C ALA A 112 8.19 0.66 13.25
N PHE A 113 9.27 0.00 13.60
CA PHE A 113 10.00 0.25 14.84
C PHE A 113 10.46 1.72 14.96
N MET A 114 11.03 2.27 13.90
CA MET A 114 11.51 3.66 13.87
C MET A 114 10.37 4.68 13.83
N ASN A 115 9.15 4.27 13.47
CA ASN A 115 8.01 5.15 13.41
C ASN A 115 7.15 5.17 14.68
N ILE A 116 7.38 4.33 15.68
CA ILE A 116 6.58 4.31 16.93
C ILE A 116 6.50 5.71 17.55
N ALA A 117 7.62 6.40 17.74
CA ALA A 117 7.63 7.73 18.34
C ALA A 117 6.87 8.77 17.51
N ASN A 118 6.91 8.65 16.17
CA ASN A 118 6.23 9.56 15.25
C ASN A 118 4.69 9.45 15.36
N MET A 119 4.17 8.29 15.75
CA MET A 119 2.71 8.10 15.91
C MET A 119 2.11 8.95 17.03
N TRP A 120 2.94 9.44 17.91
CA TRP A 120 2.58 10.32 19.02
C TRP A 120 3.08 11.75 18.83
N ASP A 121 3.42 12.13 17.62
CA ASP A 121 3.83 13.48 17.23
C ASP A 121 2.74 14.16 16.39
N MET A 122 2.18 15.26 16.91
CA MET A 122 1.11 15.98 16.22
C MET A 122 1.61 16.69 14.95
N GLU A 123 2.88 17.04 14.87
CA GLU A 123 3.47 17.64 13.66
C GLU A 123 3.51 16.59 12.53
N PHE A 124 3.94 15.36 12.84
CA PHE A 124 3.85 14.25 11.87
C PHE A 124 2.44 14.09 11.30
N TRP A 125 1.41 14.07 12.16
CA TRP A 125 0.03 13.87 11.68
C TRP A 125 -0.50 15.06 10.89
N ARG A 126 -0.12 16.29 11.25
CA ARG A 126 -0.48 17.48 10.46
C ARG A 126 0.13 17.41 9.07
N GLU A 127 1.41 17.15 8.96
CA GLU A 127 2.09 16.97 7.66
C GLU A 127 1.43 15.85 6.85
N PHE A 128 1.24 14.67 7.45
CA PHE A 128 0.71 13.49 6.76
C PHE A 128 -0.73 13.72 6.26
N LEU A 129 -1.61 14.27 7.09
CA LEU A 129 -3.00 14.53 6.71
C LEU A 129 -3.12 15.66 5.69
N ASP A 130 -2.26 16.68 5.76
CA ASP A 130 -2.18 17.71 4.72
C ASP A 130 -1.78 17.08 3.38
N ARG A 131 -0.76 16.21 3.36
CA ARG A 131 -0.37 15.49 2.12
C ARG A 131 -1.48 14.57 1.62
N MET A 132 -2.22 13.92 2.49
CA MET A 132 -3.39 13.12 2.07
C MET A 132 -4.43 14.00 1.36
N ALA A 133 -4.81 15.15 1.93
CA ALA A 133 -5.78 16.08 1.34
C ALA A 133 -5.28 16.65 0.01
N GLU A 134 -4.02 17.09 -0.06
CA GLU A 134 -3.38 17.60 -1.28
C GLU A 134 -3.34 16.55 -2.39
N ASN A 135 -3.16 15.27 -2.04
CA ASN A 135 -3.22 14.14 -2.97
C ASN A 135 -4.65 13.57 -3.17
N LYS A 136 -5.71 14.29 -2.74
CA LYS A 136 -7.12 13.93 -2.92
C LYS A 136 -7.57 12.67 -2.18
N TYR A 137 -6.82 12.16 -1.19
CA TYR A 137 -7.28 11.08 -0.31
C TYR A 137 -8.18 11.62 0.80
N ASN A 138 -9.27 10.90 1.07
CA ASN A 138 -10.28 11.29 2.05
C ASN A 138 -10.64 10.17 3.05
N VAL A 139 -9.88 9.09 3.06
CA VAL A 139 -10.04 7.98 4.00
C VAL A 139 -8.67 7.57 4.54
N LEU A 140 -8.53 7.53 5.87
CA LEU A 140 -7.38 6.96 6.56
C LEU A 140 -7.83 5.72 7.33
N SER A 141 -7.37 4.55 6.92
CA SER A 141 -7.60 3.32 7.67
C SER A 141 -6.34 2.96 8.46
N LEU A 142 -6.45 2.97 9.78
CA LEU A 142 -5.39 2.65 10.75
C LEU A 142 -5.49 1.18 11.14
N TRP A 143 -4.40 0.42 10.97
CA TRP A 143 -4.40 -1.03 11.17
C TRP A 143 -3.47 -1.41 12.33
N THR A 144 -4.03 -2.02 13.37
CA THR A 144 -3.30 -2.51 14.54
C THR A 144 -3.97 -3.76 15.13
N LEU A 145 -3.20 -4.65 15.73
CA LEU A 145 -3.72 -5.92 16.24
C LEU A 145 -4.50 -5.77 17.53
N SER A 146 -4.08 -4.90 18.44
CA SER A 146 -4.67 -4.74 19.77
C SER A 146 -4.79 -3.25 20.11
N PRO A 147 -5.83 -2.56 19.62
CA PRO A 147 -5.94 -1.11 19.75
C PRO A 147 -6.25 -0.62 21.16
N PHE A 148 -7.09 -1.34 21.89
CA PHE A 148 -7.70 -0.83 23.12
C PHE A 148 -6.68 -0.41 24.19
N PRO A 149 -5.68 -1.24 24.53
CA PRO A 149 -4.75 -0.91 25.63
C PRO A 149 -3.97 0.40 25.39
N ALA A 150 -3.70 0.73 24.12
CA ALA A 150 -2.91 1.90 23.77
C ALA A 150 -3.76 3.15 23.49
N LEU A 151 -5.05 3.03 23.27
CA LEU A 151 -5.90 4.13 22.82
C LEU A 151 -6.94 4.59 23.84
N VAL A 152 -7.45 3.68 24.69
CA VAL A 152 -8.56 3.98 25.59
C VAL A 152 -8.44 3.27 26.93
N ARG A 153 -8.95 3.90 27.98
CA ARG A 153 -9.25 3.21 29.25
C ARG A 153 -10.66 2.65 29.17
N ILE A 154 -10.80 1.34 29.43
CA ILE A 154 -12.09 0.66 29.50
C ILE A 154 -12.57 0.72 30.95
N PRO A 155 -13.73 1.34 31.26
CA PRO A 155 -14.19 1.50 32.65
C PRO A 155 -14.33 0.16 33.43
N GLU A 156 -14.73 -0.91 32.76
CA GLU A 156 -14.88 -2.24 33.31
C GLU A 156 -13.54 -2.98 33.49
N PHE A 157 -12.49 -2.52 32.82
CA PHE A 157 -11.14 -3.11 32.83
C PHE A 157 -10.07 -2.02 32.96
N PRO A 158 -10.11 -1.16 34.00
CA PRO A 158 -9.29 0.06 34.06
C PRO A 158 -7.78 -0.16 34.06
N GLU A 159 -7.29 -1.32 34.51
CA GLU A 159 -5.87 -1.67 34.50
C GLU A 159 -5.42 -2.35 33.18
N ALA A 160 -6.35 -2.68 32.27
CA ALA A 160 -6.03 -3.27 30.97
C ALA A 160 -5.68 -2.18 29.93
N CYS A 161 -4.84 -1.23 30.32
CA CYS A 161 -4.32 -0.17 29.45
C CYS A 161 -2.85 0.06 29.75
N ILE A 162 -2.16 0.71 28.81
CA ILE A 162 -0.73 1.00 28.90
C ILE A 162 -0.48 2.51 28.88
N ASP A 163 0.14 2.99 29.94
CA ASP A 163 0.76 4.33 29.95
C ASP A 163 2.10 4.29 29.21
N ASP A 164 2.66 5.48 28.99
CA ASP A 164 3.91 5.72 28.26
C ASP A 164 3.91 5.16 26.84
N VAL A 165 4.90 5.51 26.07
CA VAL A 165 5.21 4.96 24.74
C VAL A 165 6.57 4.31 24.82
N MET A 166 6.64 3.04 24.46
CA MET A 166 7.85 2.24 24.56
C MET A 166 8.30 1.67 23.21
N VAL A 167 9.61 1.58 23.07
CA VAL A 167 10.30 0.88 21.96
C VAL A 167 11.23 -0.18 22.54
N SER A 168 11.67 -1.13 21.72
CA SER A 168 12.68 -2.09 22.15
C SER A 168 14.09 -1.49 21.97
N ALA A 169 14.96 -1.69 22.95
CA ALA A 169 16.38 -1.32 22.87
C ALA A 169 17.24 -2.31 22.07
N VAL A 170 16.68 -3.49 21.74
CA VAL A 170 17.37 -4.51 20.93
C VAL A 170 16.81 -4.54 19.52
N PRO A 171 17.62 -4.95 18.53
CA PRO A 171 17.15 -5.13 17.17
C PRO A 171 15.98 -6.13 17.11
N VAL A 172 15.02 -5.83 16.27
CA VAL A 172 13.89 -6.71 16.01
C VAL A 172 14.39 -8.00 15.38
N LYS A 173 14.14 -9.13 16.06
CA LYS A 173 14.22 -10.45 15.44
C LYS A 173 12.88 -10.75 14.82
N ALA A 174 12.76 -10.56 13.55
CA ALA A 174 11.56 -10.90 12.85
C ALA A 174 11.38 -12.41 12.83
N THR A 175 10.22 -12.88 13.22
CA THR A 175 9.78 -14.25 13.06
C THR A 175 8.80 -14.32 11.89
N THR A 176 8.75 -15.46 11.23
CA THR A 176 8.19 -15.56 9.89
C THR A 176 6.77 -15.99 9.79
N ARG A 177 6.14 -16.32 10.87
CA ARG A 177 4.80 -16.94 10.77
C ARG A 177 3.65 -15.92 10.74
N GLY A 178 3.83 -14.74 10.15
CA GLY A 178 2.86 -13.64 10.22
C GLY A 178 2.66 -13.11 11.65
N ILE A 179 3.49 -13.55 12.53
CA ILE A 179 3.42 -13.50 13.97
C ILE A 179 4.65 -12.79 14.53
N GLY A 180 5.55 -12.42 13.65
CA GLY A 180 6.78 -11.72 13.98
C GLY A 180 6.59 -10.26 14.31
N MET A 181 5.41 -9.90 14.70
CA MET A 181 5.06 -8.56 15.09
C MET A 181 5.39 -8.28 16.54
N TYR A 182 5.65 -9.33 17.31
CA TYR A 182 6.03 -9.27 18.71
C TYR A 182 7.04 -10.38 19.01
N SER A 183 8.10 -10.09 19.73
CA SER A 183 9.02 -11.09 20.28
C SER A 183 9.23 -10.87 21.75
N GLU A 184 9.45 -11.95 22.51
CA GLU A 184 9.74 -11.89 23.95
C GLU A 184 11.02 -11.08 24.19
N ASP A 185 12.04 -11.23 23.35
CA ASP A 185 13.28 -10.42 23.41
C ASP A 185 13.00 -8.90 23.35
N MET A 186 11.97 -8.47 22.62
CA MET A 186 11.59 -7.06 22.57
C MET A 186 10.94 -6.62 23.87
N ALA A 187 10.08 -7.46 24.43
CA ALA A 187 9.37 -7.16 25.68
C ALA A 187 10.31 -7.04 26.88
N ASP A 188 11.40 -7.79 26.90
CA ASP A 188 12.41 -7.77 27.97
C ASP A 188 13.34 -6.55 27.89
N HIS A 189 13.35 -5.79 26.79
CA HIS A 189 14.29 -4.68 26.55
C HIS A 189 13.56 -3.37 26.19
N LEU A 190 12.43 -3.11 26.84
CA LEU A 190 11.63 -1.92 26.58
C LEU A 190 12.28 -0.64 27.13
N VAL A 191 12.20 0.42 26.35
CA VAL A 191 12.67 1.76 26.69
C VAL A 191 11.56 2.76 26.45
N THR A 192 11.25 3.59 27.46
CA THR A 192 10.27 4.68 27.33
C THR A 192 10.84 5.78 26.44
N VAL A 193 10.19 6.07 25.32
CA VAL A 193 10.51 7.17 24.42
C VAL A 193 9.64 8.40 24.64
N ARG A 194 8.45 8.21 25.22
CA ARG A 194 7.56 9.31 25.60
C ARG A 194 6.73 8.94 26.82
N LYS A 195 6.68 9.83 27.79
CA LYS A 195 5.79 9.68 28.95
C LYS A 195 4.41 10.25 28.64
N MET A 196 3.39 9.43 28.75
CA MET A 196 1.99 9.79 28.53
C MET A 196 1.10 8.86 29.35
N THR A 197 0.06 9.40 29.97
CA THR A 197 -1.03 8.58 30.52
C THR A 197 -1.96 8.12 29.39
N ILE A 198 -2.79 7.12 29.65
CA ILE A 198 -3.78 6.65 28.66
C ILE A 198 -4.79 7.76 28.31
N GLU A 199 -5.12 8.66 29.24
CA GLU A 199 -5.99 9.82 29.01
C GLU A 199 -5.34 10.82 28.05
N GLU A 200 -4.05 11.08 28.21
CA GLU A 200 -3.28 11.94 27.30
C GLU A 200 -3.18 11.32 25.91
N LYS A 201 -3.02 9.99 25.82
CA LYS A 201 -3.06 9.26 24.55
C LYS A 201 -4.43 9.37 23.87
N THR A 202 -5.50 9.20 24.62
CA THR A 202 -6.87 9.35 24.11
C THR A 202 -7.09 10.78 23.57
N GLU A 203 -6.70 11.80 24.35
CA GLU A 203 -6.84 13.19 23.93
C GLU A 203 -5.98 13.52 22.70
N PHE A 204 -4.77 12.98 22.62
CA PHE A 204 -3.92 13.13 21.43
C PHE A 204 -4.63 12.63 20.17
N TRP A 205 -5.23 11.44 20.20
CA TRP A 205 -5.95 10.87 19.05
C TRP A 205 -7.24 11.62 18.73
N ARG A 206 -7.91 12.22 19.71
CA ARG A 206 -9.03 13.16 19.45
C ARG A 206 -8.56 14.35 18.61
N GLN A 207 -7.40 14.92 18.92
CA GLN A 207 -6.82 16.02 18.17
C GLN A 207 -6.43 15.60 16.75
N VAL A 208 -5.82 14.44 16.56
CA VAL A 208 -5.49 13.87 15.24
C VAL A 208 -6.78 13.71 14.40
N MET A 209 -7.84 13.10 14.97
CA MET A 209 -9.10 12.91 14.26
C MET A 209 -9.81 14.23 13.96
N SER A 210 -9.72 15.23 14.87
CA SER A 210 -10.24 16.58 14.60
C SER A 210 -9.52 17.24 13.44
N TYR A 211 -8.20 17.11 13.39
CA TYR A 211 -7.42 17.64 12.27
C TYR A 211 -7.72 16.93 10.95
N ALA A 212 -7.94 15.61 10.99
CA ALA A 212 -8.36 14.82 9.82
C ALA A 212 -9.74 15.30 9.28
N ARG A 213 -10.73 15.50 10.18
CA ARG A 213 -12.04 16.06 9.81
C ARG A 213 -11.87 17.42 9.12
N ASP A 214 -11.00 18.28 9.62
CA ASP A 214 -10.71 19.61 9.08
C ASP A 214 -10.00 19.55 7.71
N ARG A 215 -9.68 18.35 7.22
CA ARG A 215 -9.18 18.00 5.86
C ARG A 215 -10.15 17.12 5.08
N CYS A 216 -11.40 16.99 5.57
CA CYS A 216 -12.41 16.09 5.00
C CYS A 216 -11.94 14.63 4.91
N ILE A 217 -11.11 14.18 5.86
CA ILE A 217 -10.59 12.82 5.93
C ILE A 217 -11.34 12.05 7.02
N GLN A 218 -11.97 10.93 6.63
CA GLN A 218 -12.57 9.97 7.54
C GLN A 218 -11.51 9.03 8.10
N VAL A 219 -11.54 8.77 9.40
CA VAL A 219 -10.62 7.85 10.07
C VAL A 219 -11.36 6.58 10.45
N PHE A 220 -10.81 5.43 10.05
CA PHE A 220 -11.27 4.10 10.43
C PHE A 220 -10.17 3.38 11.21
N LEU A 221 -10.55 2.54 12.16
CA LEU A 221 -9.63 1.68 12.90
C LEU A 221 -9.88 0.23 12.51
N PHE A 222 -8.86 -0.47 12.04
CA PHE A 222 -8.91 -1.88 11.67
C PHE A 222 -8.16 -2.72 12.69
N THR A 223 -8.77 -3.83 13.09
CA THR A 223 -8.19 -4.79 14.02
C THR A 223 -8.59 -6.22 13.64
N TRP A 224 -8.07 -7.16 14.40
CA TRP A 224 -8.39 -8.59 14.28
C TRP A 224 -9.24 -9.04 15.47
N ASN A 225 -9.78 -10.25 15.37
CA ASN A 225 -10.72 -10.71 16.40
C ASN A 225 -10.08 -10.94 17.77
N VAL A 226 -9.03 -11.71 17.93
CA VAL A 226 -8.53 -12.04 19.27
C VAL A 226 -7.03 -11.79 19.40
N PHE A 227 -6.65 -10.57 19.75
CA PHE A 227 -5.28 -10.22 20.12
C PHE A 227 -5.29 -9.38 21.41
N THR A 228 -4.67 -9.88 22.46
CA THR A 228 -4.67 -9.29 23.79
C THR A 228 -3.33 -8.68 24.20
N TYR A 229 -2.47 -8.35 23.23
CA TYR A 229 -1.22 -7.65 23.48
C TYR A 229 -1.47 -6.34 24.23
N GLY A 230 -0.61 -6.04 25.18
CA GLY A 230 -0.73 -4.86 26.03
C GLY A 230 -1.63 -5.06 27.25
N THR A 231 -2.23 -6.27 27.41
CA THR A 231 -2.99 -6.64 28.62
C THR A 231 -2.23 -7.63 29.51
N GLU A 232 -0.97 -7.88 29.23
CA GLU A 232 -0.13 -8.79 30.01
C GLU A 232 -0.11 -8.37 31.49
N GLY A 233 -0.24 -9.35 32.39
CA GLY A 233 -0.28 -9.10 33.84
C GLY A 233 -1.57 -8.46 34.35
N ASN A 234 -2.62 -8.37 33.51
CA ASN A 234 -3.90 -7.82 33.94
C ASN A 234 -4.54 -8.64 35.05
N PRO A 235 -5.27 -8.00 36.01
CA PRO A 235 -5.90 -8.72 37.14
C PRO A 235 -7.19 -9.44 36.77
N TYR A 236 -7.69 -9.29 35.53
CA TYR A 236 -9.03 -9.75 35.12
C TYR A 236 -9.03 -11.14 34.48
N GLY A 237 -7.86 -11.65 34.07
CA GLY A 237 -7.77 -12.94 33.37
C GLY A 237 -8.14 -12.85 31.89
N ILE A 238 -7.93 -11.69 31.26
CA ILE A 238 -8.05 -11.52 29.80
C ILE A 238 -6.99 -12.39 29.13
N THR A 239 -7.41 -13.22 28.17
CA THR A 239 -6.55 -14.12 27.41
C THR A 239 -6.92 -14.09 25.94
N ASP A 240 -6.10 -14.72 25.09
CA ASP A 240 -6.38 -14.91 23.67
C ASP A 240 -7.35 -16.06 23.36
N ASP A 241 -8.02 -16.59 24.38
CA ASP A 241 -9.09 -17.58 24.21
C ASP A 241 -10.40 -16.87 23.83
N GLN A 242 -10.83 -17.05 22.58
CA GLN A 242 -12.09 -16.49 22.08
C GLN A 242 -13.36 -17.03 22.78
N TYR A 243 -13.27 -18.15 23.51
CA TYR A 243 -14.38 -18.70 24.24
C TYR A 243 -14.46 -18.16 25.68
N SER A 244 -13.41 -17.51 26.19
CA SER A 244 -13.39 -16.89 27.48
C SER A 244 -14.46 -15.80 27.60
N PRO A 245 -15.39 -15.88 28.55
CA PRO A 245 -16.39 -14.84 28.79
C PRO A 245 -15.75 -13.47 29.08
N VAL A 246 -14.67 -13.46 29.86
CA VAL A 246 -13.95 -12.22 30.22
C VAL A 246 -13.33 -11.58 29.01
N THR A 247 -12.74 -12.38 28.10
CA THR A 247 -12.17 -11.87 26.85
C THR A 247 -13.27 -11.29 25.95
N ARG A 248 -14.43 -11.94 25.86
CA ARG A 248 -15.59 -11.43 25.10
C ARG A 248 -16.11 -10.12 25.68
N GLU A 249 -16.25 -10.02 27.00
CA GLU A 249 -16.64 -8.77 27.68
C GLU A 249 -15.60 -7.65 27.44
N TYR A 250 -14.31 -7.97 27.54
CA TYR A 250 -13.24 -7.01 27.25
C TYR A 250 -13.36 -6.40 25.85
N TYR A 251 -13.61 -7.21 24.82
CA TYR A 251 -13.78 -6.72 23.45
C TYR A 251 -15.08 -5.95 23.26
N TYR A 252 -16.15 -6.38 23.89
CA TYR A 252 -17.44 -5.67 23.86
C TYR A 252 -17.31 -4.27 24.49
N TYR A 253 -16.82 -4.19 25.70
CA TYR A 253 -16.65 -2.91 26.41
C TYR A 253 -15.53 -2.06 25.81
N GLY A 254 -14.46 -2.67 25.31
CA GLY A 254 -13.39 -1.97 24.59
C GLY A 254 -13.88 -1.27 23.33
N THR A 255 -14.77 -1.92 22.58
CA THR A 255 -15.40 -1.30 21.41
C THR A 255 -16.28 -0.12 21.81
N ARG A 256 -17.08 -0.24 22.87
CA ARG A 256 -17.90 0.86 23.38
C ARG A 256 -17.04 2.02 23.87
N ALA A 257 -16.02 1.74 24.67
CA ALA A 257 -15.08 2.75 25.17
C ALA A 257 -14.36 3.49 24.01
N LEU A 258 -14.03 2.79 22.93
CA LEU A 258 -13.47 3.39 21.71
C LEU A 258 -14.45 4.37 21.07
N MET A 259 -15.74 4.00 20.95
CA MET A 259 -16.78 4.85 20.38
C MET A 259 -17.05 6.09 21.25
N ASP A 260 -17.05 5.95 22.57
CA ASP A 260 -17.17 7.07 23.50
C ASP A 260 -15.96 8.01 23.44
N ALA A 261 -14.77 7.43 23.39
CA ALA A 261 -13.53 8.20 23.37
C ALA A 261 -13.37 9.01 22.09
N PHE A 262 -13.81 8.47 20.93
CA PHE A 262 -13.55 9.04 19.61
C PHE A 262 -14.83 9.33 18.82
N PRO A 263 -15.54 10.44 19.11
CA PRO A 263 -16.77 10.79 18.39
C PRO A 263 -16.59 10.98 16.88
N LEU A 264 -15.37 11.25 16.42
CA LEU A 264 -15.02 11.46 15.00
C LEU A 264 -14.51 10.19 14.30
N LEU A 265 -14.37 9.07 15.02
CA LEU A 265 -14.04 7.79 14.39
C LEU A 265 -15.22 7.35 13.51
N ALA A 266 -14.96 7.10 12.22
CA ALA A 266 -15.99 6.78 11.25
C ALA A 266 -16.45 5.31 11.30
N GLY A 267 -15.62 4.43 11.84
CA GLY A 267 -15.97 3.03 11.97
C GLY A 267 -14.81 2.15 12.41
N ILE A 268 -15.14 0.87 12.62
CA ILE A 268 -14.19 -0.18 12.95
C ILE A 268 -14.19 -1.25 11.87
N GLY A 269 -12.99 -1.65 11.45
CA GLY A 269 -12.78 -2.81 10.59
C GLY A 269 -12.31 -4.00 11.40
N ILE A 270 -12.84 -5.18 11.11
CA ILE A 270 -12.51 -6.42 11.79
C ILE A 270 -12.14 -7.51 10.79
N THR A 271 -11.24 -8.39 11.21
CA THR A 271 -10.85 -9.57 10.44
C THR A 271 -11.09 -10.81 11.27
N ALA A 272 -11.93 -11.70 10.77
CA ALA A 272 -12.14 -13.01 11.37
C ALA A 272 -11.49 -14.11 10.51
N GLY A 273 -11.21 -15.27 11.12
CA GLY A 273 -10.64 -16.43 10.44
C GLY A 273 -9.15 -16.32 10.11
N GLU A 274 -8.49 -15.25 10.48
CA GLU A 274 -7.05 -15.05 10.38
C GLU A 274 -6.48 -15.00 11.80
N ASN A 275 -6.42 -16.17 12.44
CA ASN A 275 -5.86 -16.27 13.78
C ASN A 275 -4.34 -16.31 13.69
N MET A 276 -3.71 -15.17 13.97
CA MET A 276 -2.26 -15.00 13.94
C MET A 276 -1.63 -15.15 15.34
N THR A 277 -2.36 -15.70 16.32
CA THR A 277 -1.85 -15.81 17.68
C THR A 277 -0.72 -16.80 17.81
N PHE A 278 0.32 -16.38 18.49
CA PHE A 278 1.52 -17.17 18.81
C PHE A 278 1.32 -18.10 19.99
N ARG A 279 0.38 -17.79 20.85
CA ARG A 279 0.24 -18.40 22.15
C ARG A 279 -0.56 -19.68 22.07
N GLY A 280 0.09 -20.77 21.64
CA GLY A 280 -0.45 -22.10 21.82
C GLY A 280 -1.72 -22.45 21.04
N SER A 281 -2.09 -21.64 20.07
CA SER A 281 -3.29 -21.81 19.23
C SER A 281 -3.31 -23.08 18.38
N SER A 282 -2.32 -23.97 18.54
CA SER A 282 -2.32 -25.28 17.91
C SER A 282 -3.58 -26.10 18.19
N GLU A 283 -4.29 -25.81 19.27
CA GLU A 283 -5.55 -26.49 19.60
C GLU A 283 -6.77 -25.83 18.93
N VAL A 284 -6.80 -24.50 18.87
CA VAL A 284 -7.87 -23.74 18.18
C VAL A 284 -7.82 -24.01 16.67
N ASN A 285 -6.65 -24.08 16.09
CA ASN A 285 -6.48 -24.42 14.66
C ASN A 285 -6.83 -25.88 14.33
N LYS A 286 -7.01 -26.76 15.31
CA LYS A 286 -7.43 -28.13 15.09
C LYS A 286 -8.96 -28.27 15.00
N ASN A 287 -9.72 -27.27 15.42
CA ASN A 287 -11.17 -27.27 15.27
C ASN A 287 -11.52 -26.91 13.83
N PRO A 288 -12.16 -27.80 13.04
CA PRO A 288 -12.57 -27.48 11.68
C PRO A 288 -13.58 -26.32 11.58
N ASP A 289 -14.27 -26.02 12.66
CA ASP A 289 -15.29 -24.96 12.75
C ASP A 289 -14.73 -23.61 13.25
N TYR A 290 -13.43 -23.52 13.55
CA TYR A 290 -12.84 -22.32 14.16
C TYR A 290 -13.12 -21.01 13.40
N LYS A 291 -13.24 -21.07 12.08
CA LYS A 291 -13.56 -19.89 11.26
C LYS A 291 -14.95 -19.34 11.54
N MET A 292 -15.92 -20.23 11.76
CA MET A 292 -17.28 -19.83 12.13
C MET A 292 -17.31 -19.28 13.56
N ASP A 293 -16.52 -19.86 14.45
CA ASP A 293 -16.39 -19.38 15.83
C ASP A 293 -15.74 -18.01 15.91
N ASP A 294 -14.75 -17.74 15.04
CA ASP A 294 -14.12 -16.43 14.88
C ASP A 294 -15.12 -15.37 14.36
N ILE A 295 -15.95 -15.73 13.40
CA ILE A 295 -17.00 -14.83 12.91
C ILE A 295 -18.02 -14.59 14.03
N ASP A 296 -18.43 -15.64 14.74
CA ASP A 296 -19.36 -15.53 15.87
C ASP A 296 -18.80 -14.64 16.99
N PHE A 297 -17.52 -14.78 17.30
CA PHE A 297 -16.84 -13.87 18.23
C PHE A 297 -16.98 -12.42 17.78
N SER A 298 -16.72 -12.13 16.49
CA SER A 298 -16.83 -10.78 15.94
C SER A 298 -18.26 -10.23 16.04
N VAL A 299 -19.27 -11.08 15.82
CA VAL A 299 -20.70 -10.71 15.96
C VAL A 299 -21.04 -10.39 17.41
N GLN A 300 -20.65 -11.26 18.36
CA GLN A 300 -21.03 -11.16 19.77
C GLN A 300 -20.26 -10.06 20.54
N THR A 301 -19.13 -9.62 20.00
CA THR A 301 -18.29 -8.57 20.60
C THR A 301 -18.45 -7.26 19.86
N TYR A 302 -17.71 -7.07 18.79
CA TYR A 302 -17.69 -5.82 18.01
C TYR A 302 -19.08 -5.45 17.44
N GLY A 303 -19.72 -6.40 16.73
CA GLY A 303 -21.01 -6.16 16.10
C GLY A 303 -22.08 -5.79 17.10
N LYS A 304 -22.19 -6.58 18.21
CA LYS A 304 -23.15 -6.31 19.27
C LYS A 304 -22.86 -4.99 19.99
N ALA A 305 -21.59 -4.70 20.30
CA ALA A 305 -21.21 -3.46 20.97
C ALA A 305 -21.59 -2.23 20.14
N VAL A 306 -21.33 -2.25 18.84
CA VAL A 306 -21.71 -1.16 17.93
C VAL A 306 -23.22 -1.04 17.84
N HIS A 307 -23.93 -2.16 17.67
CA HIS A 307 -25.39 -2.15 17.63
C HIS A 307 -25.99 -1.52 18.88
N ASP A 308 -25.63 -2.03 20.07
CA ASP A 308 -26.16 -1.53 21.34
C ASP A 308 -25.84 -0.04 21.54
N TYR A 309 -24.60 0.37 21.21
CA TYR A 309 -24.18 1.77 21.30
C TYR A 309 -25.02 2.70 20.42
N LEU A 310 -25.26 2.30 19.16
CA LEU A 310 -26.04 3.12 18.22
C LEU A 310 -27.53 3.21 18.61
N GLN A 311 -28.09 2.20 19.29
CA GLN A 311 -29.44 2.28 19.86
C GLN A 311 -29.52 3.32 20.98
N GLU A 312 -28.46 3.40 21.80
CA GLU A 312 -28.38 4.39 22.90
C GLU A 312 -28.05 5.80 22.40
N HIS A 313 -27.41 5.95 21.23
CA HIS A 313 -26.96 7.21 20.65
C HIS A 313 -27.52 7.43 19.24
N PRO A 314 -28.83 7.67 19.10
CA PRO A 314 -29.45 7.89 17.79
C PRO A 314 -28.86 9.11 17.09
N GLY A 315 -28.47 8.95 15.84
CA GLY A 315 -27.80 9.99 15.03
C GLY A 315 -26.28 9.89 14.99
N ARG A 316 -25.67 8.97 15.76
CA ARG A 316 -24.26 8.62 15.59
C ARG A 316 -24.09 7.72 14.36
N GLU A 317 -23.34 8.20 13.36
CA GLU A 317 -22.93 7.35 12.24
C GLU A 317 -21.65 6.61 12.61
N PHE A 318 -21.67 5.28 12.44
CA PHE A 318 -20.50 4.44 12.68
C PHE A 318 -20.63 3.16 11.85
N ARG A 319 -19.59 2.81 11.10
CA ARG A 319 -19.57 1.63 10.24
C ARG A 319 -18.83 0.47 10.87
N VAL A 320 -19.36 -0.72 10.67
CA VAL A 320 -18.63 -1.98 10.89
C VAL A 320 -18.21 -2.51 9.53
N ILE A 321 -16.91 -2.72 9.33
CA ILE A 321 -16.36 -3.24 8.08
C ILE A 321 -15.77 -4.62 8.36
N HIS A 322 -16.33 -5.68 7.78
CA HIS A 322 -15.76 -7.01 7.93
C HIS A 322 -14.86 -7.35 6.72
N ARG A 323 -13.58 -7.60 7.01
CA ARG A 323 -12.62 -7.97 5.97
C ARG A 323 -12.75 -9.46 5.64
N MET A 324 -12.98 -9.75 4.35
CA MET A 324 -12.89 -11.12 3.81
C MET A 324 -11.43 -11.51 3.61
N GLN A 325 -10.92 -12.38 4.48
CA GLN A 325 -9.58 -12.95 4.34
C GLN A 325 -9.64 -14.48 4.32
N MET A 326 -10.07 -15.08 5.41
CA MET A 326 -10.19 -16.53 5.57
C MET A 326 -11.66 -16.99 5.68
N ALA A 327 -12.57 -16.06 5.95
CA ALA A 327 -14.01 -16.31 6.04
C ALA A 327 -14.68 -16.05 4.68
N ARG A 328 -15.68 -16.84 4.35
CA ARG A 328 -16.44 -16.66 3.11
C ARG A 328 -17.50 -15.58 3.27
N TYR A 329 -17.79 -14.87 2.21
CA TYR A 329 -18.78 -13.79 2.15
C TYR A 329 -20.15 -14.19 2.75
N LYS A 330 -20.71 -15.32 2.31
CA LYS A 330 -22.02 -15.79 2.80
C LYS A 330 -22.03 -16.19 4.26
N ASP A 331 -20.93 -16.72 4.77
CA ASP A 331 -20.79 -17.08 6.18
C ASP A 331 -20.79 -15.82 7.08
N ILE A 332 -20.10 -14.76 6.62
CA ILE A 332 -20.08 -13.46 7.31
C ILE A 332 -21.48 -12.87 7.37
N LEU A 333 -22.17 -12.75 6.23
CA LEU A 333 -23.52 -12.19 6.17
C LEU A 333 -24.50 -13.01 7.01
N HIS A 334 -24.45 -14.35 6.94
CA HIS A 334 -25.28 -15.23 7.75
C HIS A 334 -25.05 -15.01 9.24
N ALA A 335 -23.79 -14.91 9.68
CA ALA A 335 -23.47 -14.69 11.08
C ALA A 335 -23.99 -13.34 11.59
N PHE A 336 -23.78 -12.27 10.82
CA PHE A 336 -24.23 -10.92 11.17
C PHE A 336 -25.75 -10.73 11.04
N SER A 337 -26.47 -11.57 10.30
CA SER A 337 -27.94 -11.52 10.25
C SER A 337 -28.63 -11.77 11.60
N ARG A 338 -27.90 -12.27 12.59
CA ARG A 338 -28.38 -12.50 13.97
C ARG A 338 -28.50 -11.23 14.81
N ILE A 339 -27.91 -10.14 14.38
CA ILE A 339 -28.04 -8.82 14.99
C ILE A 339 -28.47 -7.84 13.89
N PRO A 340 -29.32 -6.84 14.20
CA PRO A 340 -29.76 -5.86 13.22
C PRO A 340 -28.70 -4.75 13.02
N GLN A 341 -27.42 -5.13 12.85
CA GLN A 341 -26.30 -4.26 12.56
C GLN A 341 -25.93 -4.42 11.10
N GLU A 342 -26.07 -3.33 10.36
CA GLU A 342 -25.54 -3.24 9.00
C GLU A 342 -24.01 -3.31 9.00
N ILE A 343 -23.46 -4.10 8.08
CA ILE A 343 -22.02 -4.24 7.90
C ILE A 343 -21.62 -3.97 6.46
N ASP A 344 -20.47 -3.36 6.30
CA ASP A 344 -19.77 -3.31 5.01
C ASP A 344 -18.82 -4.52 4.90
N ILE A 345 -18.61 -4.99 3.68
CA ILE A 345 -17.60 -6.01 3.39
C ILE A 345 -16.36 -5.32 2.82
N SER A 346 -15.18 -5.79 3.21
CA SER A 346 -13.91 -5.39 2.60
C SER A 346 -13.22 -6.59 1.96
N PHE A 347 -12.73 -6.42 0.76
CA PHE A 347 -12.12 -7.48 -0.02
C PHE A 347 -10.78 -7.04 -0.61
N LYS A 348 -9.82 -7.98 -0.77
CA LYS A 348 -8.58 -7.71 -1.51
C LYS A 348 -8.87 -7.66 -3.00
N TYR A 349 -8.47 -6.58 -3.67
CA TYR A 349 -8.64 -6.44 -5.12
C TYR A 349 -7.52 -7.14 -5.89
N SER A 350 -6.29 -6.85 -5.54
CA SER A 350 -5.10 -7.62 -5.95
C SER A 350 -4.45 -8.19 -4.71
N GLN A 351 -3.86 -9.35 -4.79
CA GLN A 351 -3.23 -9.97 -3.62
C GLN A 351 -2.11 -9.08 -3.03
N ALA A 352 -0.85 -9.46 -3.17
CA ALA A 352 0.26 -8.66 -2.65
C ALA A 352 0.76 -7.61 -3.65
N HIS A 353 0.56 -7.84 -4.94
CA HIS A 353 1.19 -7.12 -6.05
C HIS A 353 0.16 -6.37 -6.89
N MET A 354 -0.17 -5.13 -6.49
CA MET A 354 -1.11 -4.32 -7.27
C MET A 354 -0.57 -3.94 -8.65
N TYR A 355 0.74 -3.83 -8.80
CA TYR A 355 1.36 -3.46 -10.08
C TYR A 355 1.55 -4.61 -11.05
N SER A 356 1.07 -5.81 -10.75
CA SER A 356 1.21 -6.97 -11.64
C SER A 356 0.18 -7.03 -12.76
N SER A 357 -1.01 -6.47 -12.56
CA SER A 357 -2.08 -6.50 -13.56
C SER A 357 -3.03 -5.33 -13.39
N THR A 358 -3.48 -4.76 -14.51
CA THR A 358 -4.57 -3.78 -14.54
C THR A 358 -5.96 -4.43 -14.43
N ARG A 359 -6.03 -5.77 -14.49
CA ARG A 359 -7.26 -6.57 -14.38
C ARG A 359 -7.06 -7.74 -13.42
N PRO A 360 -6.87 -7.51 -12.12
CA PRO A 360 -6.67 -8.59 -11.17
C PRO A 360 -7.88 -9.54 -11.15
N GLN A 361 -7.63 -10.86 -11.28
CA GLN A 361 -8.68 -11.87 -11.29
C GLN A 361 -9.06 -12.38 -9.89
N PHE A 362 -8.37 -11.94 -8.86
CA PHE A 362 -8.54 -12.41 -7.49
C PHE A 362 -9.95 -12.18 -6.92
N ILE A 363 -10.65 -11.16 -7.40
CA ILE A 363 -12.00 -10.77 -6.95
C ILE A 363 -13.10 -11.37 -7.83
N ALA A 364 -12.80 -12.07 -8.94
CA ALA A 364 -13.78 -12.50 -9.92
C ALA A 364 -14.88 -13.37 -9.30
N ASP A 365 -14.52 -14.40 -8.55
CA ASP A 365 -15.49 -15.30 -7.89
C ASP A 365 -16.41 -14.54 -6.93
N PHE A 366 -15.87 -13.57 -6.17
CA PHE A 366 -16.68 -12.74 -5.27
C PHE A 366 -17.68 -11.88 -6.04
N LEU A 367 -17.27 -11.28 -7.15
CA LEU A 367 -18.19 -10.45 -7.98
C LEU A 367 -19.33 -11.26 -8.59
N GLU A 368 -19.08 -12.54 -8.90
CA GLU A 368 -20.10 -13.46 -9.39
C GLU A 368 -21.05 -13.93 -8.29
N GLU A 369 -20.56 -14.11 -7.06
CA GLU A 369 -21.33 -14.68 -5.94
C GLU A 369 -22.06 -13.65 -5.08
N LYS A 370 -21.66 -12.37 -5.12
CA LYS A 370 -22.24 -11.33 -4.27
C LYS A 370 -23.70 -11.04 -4.62
N ASP A 371 -24.47 -10.64 -3.62
CA ASP A 371 -25.82 -10.14 -3.86
C ASP A 371 -25.77 -8.79 -4.60
N PRO A 372 -26.74 -8.48 -5.50
CA PRO A 372 -26.71 -7.27 -6.32
C PRO A 372 -26.57 -5.96 -5.54
N ASP A 373 -27.17 -5.90 -4.36
CA ASP A 373 -27.17 -4.70 -3.52
C ASP A 373 -25.97 -4.60 -2.59
N THR A 374 -25.11 -5.62 -2.56
CA THR A 374 -23.91 -5.61 -1.70
C THR A 374 -22.92 -4.58 -2.20
N ARG A 375 -22.63 -3.62 -1.34
CA ARG A 375 -21.55 -2.64 -1.50
C ARG A 375 -20.33 -3.09 -0.70
N PHE A 376 -19.13 -2.78 -1.20
CA PHE A 376 -17.92 -3.25 -0.56
C PHE A 376 -16.77 -2.26 -0.69
N TRP A 377 -15.80 -2.43 0.22
CA TRP A 377 -14.52 -1.74 0.17
C TRP A 377 -13.46 -2.62 -0.48
N LEU A 378 -12.53 -2.02 -1.19
CA LEU A 378 -11.39 -2.73 -1.74
C LEU A 378 -10.11 -2.39 -0.96
N THR A 379 -9.44 -3.41 -0.47
CA THR A 379 -8.05 -3.30 0.00
C THR A 379 -7.14 -3.49 -1.21
N VAL A 380 -6.36 -2.47 -1.53
CA VAL A 380 -5.38 -2.52 -2.61
C VAL A 380 -3.99 -2.62 -1.98
N ARG A 381 -3.42 -3.81 -2.00
CA ARG A 381 -2.15 -4.07 -1.36
C ARG A 381 -0.99 -3.66 -2.27
N ASN A 382 -0.07 -2.88 -1.71
CA ASN A 382 1.06 -2.29 -2.41
C ASN A 382 2.38 -2.69 -1.71
N ASP A 383 2.83 -3.92 -1.95
CA ASP A 383 4.11 -4.45 -1.44
C ASP A 383 5.17 -4.59 -2.55
N ASP A 384 4.95 -3.96 -3.70
CA ASP A 384 5.86 -4.06 -4.85
C ASP A 384 7.10 -3.16 -4.69
N PHE A 385 6.92 -1.95 -4.16
CA PHE A 385 7.97 -0.94 -4.10
C PHE A 385 8.12 -0.35 -2.70
N TYR A 386 9.28 -0.56 -2.10
CA TYR A 386 9.67 0.04 -0.83
C TYR A 386 10.73 1.12 -1.00
N MET A 387 11.60 0.98 -1.98
CA MET A 387 12.71 1.91 -2.24
C MET A 387 12.46 2.75 -3.48
N LEU A 388 12.21 2.13 -4.63
CA LEU A 388 12.17 2.81 -5.91
C LEU A 388 10.90 3.66 -6.10
N ARG A 389 11.10 4.90 -6.57
CA ARG A 389 10.00 5.83 -6.91
C ARG A 389 9.30 5.38 -8.18
N TRP A 390 8.17 4.71 -8.03
CA TRP A 390 7.35 4.28 -9.17
C TRP A 390 6.56 5.45 -9.76
N GLY A 391 6.37 5.47 -11.10
CA GLY A 391 5.62 6.52 -11.78
C GLY A 391 5.12 6.11 -13.17
N ASN A 392 3.92 5.50 -13.24
CA ASN A 392 3.26 5.14 -14.50
C ASN A 392 1.76 5.49 -14.44
N PRO A 393 1.35 6.70 -14.85
CA PRO A 393 -0.06 7.10 -14.86
C PRO A 393 -0.95 6.24 -15.78
N ASP A 394 -0.44 5.72 -16.88
CA ASP A 394 -1.21 4.88 -17.81
C ASP A 394 -1.65 3.58 -17.12
N PHE A 395 -0.74 2.94 -16.37
CA PHE A 395 -1.06 1.76 -15.59
C PHE A 395 -2.12 2.06 -14.52
N ALA A 396 -1.94 3.13 -13.75
CA ALA A 396 -2.88 3.49 -12.69
C ALA A 396 -4.27 3.80 -13.27
N ARG A 397 -4.34 4.54 -14.38
CA ARG A 397 -5.60 4.83 -15.08
C ARG A 397 -6.29 3.56 -15.54
N ALA A 398 -5.56 2.65 -16.20
CA ALA A 398 -6.13 1.38 -16.66
C ALA A 398 -6.61 0.51 -15.50
N TYR A 399 -5.86 0.46 -14.39
CA TYR A 399 -6.23 -0.25 -13.18
C TYR A 399 -7.54 0.29 -12.57
N LEU A 400 -7.64 1.62 -12.41
CA LEU A 400 -8.82 2.29 -11.85
C LEU A 400 -10.06 2.13 -12.74
N LEU A 401 -9.89 2.18 -14.07
CA LEU A 401 -10.99 1.95 -15.02
C LEU A 401 -11.52 0.52 -14.98
N ASN A 402 -10.71 -0.45 -14.58
CA ASN A 402 -11.12 -1.85 -14.44
C ASN A 402 -11.67 -2.19 -13.04
N MET A 403 -11.61 -1.27 -12.08
CA MET A 403 -12.26 -1.45 -10.78
C MET A 403 -13.78 -1.45 -10.92
N PRO A 404 -14.51 -2.24 -10.11
CA PRO A 404 -15.98 -2.30 -10.13
C PRO A 404 -16.60 -1.08 -9.40
N VAL A 405 -16.31 0.14 -9.88
CA VAL A 405 -16.64 1.41 -9.22
C VAL A 405 -18.13 1.55 -8.91
N GLY A 406 -19.01 0.98 -9.76
CA GLY A 406 -20.46 1.02 -9.54
C GLY A 406 -20.92 0.30 -8.27
N ASP A 407 -20.17 -0.70 -7.80
CA ASP A 407 -20.53 -1.56 -6.68
C ASP A 407 -19.73 -1.26 -5.40
N MET A 408 -18.64 -0.52 -5.51
CA MET A 408 -17.76 -0.29 -4.36
C MET A 408 -18.14 0.95 -3.56
N ILE A 409 -17.92 0.90 -2.26
CA ILE A 409 -18.00 2.06 -1.36
C ILE A 409 -16.76 2.93 -1.55
N GLY A 410 -15.59 2.30 -1.68
CA GLY A 410 -14.30 2.96 -1.85
C GLY A 410 -13.15 1.96 -1.79
N PHE A 411 -11.94 2.48 -1.79
CA PHE A 411 -10.74 1.69 -1.60
C PHE A 411 -9.80 2.33 -0.58
N TYR A 412 -8.92 1.52 -0.04
CA TYR A 412 -7.73 1.98 0.68
C TYR A 412 -6.53 1.15 0.26
N MET A 413 -5.45 1.84 -0.10
CA MET A 413 -4.22 1.20 -0.55
C MET A 413 -3.10 1.36 0.48
N GLY A 414 -2.28 0.34 0.60
CA GLY A 414 -1.10 0.34 1.44
C GLY A 414 -0.45 -1.02 1.55
N PRO A 415 0.83 -1.06 1.90
CA PRO A 415 1.58 -2.30 2.05
C PRO A 415 1.22 -3.01 3.37
N ASP A 416 1.53 -4.30 3.41
CA ASP A 416 1.58 -5.06 4.66
C ASP A 416 3.02 -5.16 5.19
N GLY A 417 4.01 -5.05 4.30
CA GLY A 417 5.43 -5.18 4.62
C GLY A 417 6.17 -3.89 4.98
N LEU A 418 5.46 -2.75 5.07
CA LEU A 418 6.06 -1.45 5.32
C LEU A 418 5.09 -0.51 6.04
N ILE A 419 5.61 0.48 6.77
CA ILE A 419 4.84 1.60 7.30
C ILE A 419 5.08 2.84 6.45
N TRP A 420 4.03 3.48 6.00
CA TRP A 420 4.10 4.75 5.25
C TRP A 420 4.22 5.97 6.16
N GLY A 421 5.05 5.85 7.20
CA GLY A 421 5.41 6.93 8.11
C GLY A 421 6.55 7.81 7.58
N ARG A 422 7.57 8.05 8.39
CA ARG A 422 8.80 8.71 7.93
C ARG A 422 9.72 7.71 7.23
N ASP A 423 10.47 8.20 6.24
CA ASP A 423 11.39 7.41 5.44
C ASP A 423 12.73 7.19 6.18
N TYR A 424 13.04 5.94 6.50
CA TYR A 424 14.30 5.52 7.07
C TYR A 424 15.18 4.72 6.08
N PHE A 425 14.70 4.51 4.86
CA PHE A 425 15.45 3.83 3.80
C PHE A 425 16.54 4.72 3.19
N SER A 426 16.22 5.99 2.89
CA SER A 426 17.14 6.88 2.17
C SER A 426 18.38 7.21 2.97
N ARG A 427 19.54 7.21 2.28
CA ARG A 427 20.84 7.67 2.83
C ARG A 427 21.02 9.18 2.82
N SER A 428 20.03 9.94 2.34
CA SER A 428 20.12 11.40 2.33
C SER A 428 20.39 11.93 3.72
N ALA A 429 21.35 12.83 3.85
CA ALA A 429 21.60 13.55 5.08
C ALA A 429 20.47 14.56 5.30
N GLY A 430 19.88 14.56 6.47
CA GLY A 430 18.83 15.49 6.85
C GLY A 430 17.72 14.83 7.64
N GLU A 431 16.68 15.57 7.89
CA GLU A 431 15.46 15.11 8.51
C GLU A 431 14.82 14.00 7.65
N HIS A 432 14.28 12.99 8.30
CA HIS A 432 13.59 11.91 7.61
C HIS A 432 12.28 12.43 7.05
N PRO A 433 12.13 12.60 5.71
CA PRO A 433 10.89 13.08 5.11
C PRO A 433 9.76 12.07 5.35
N LEU A 434 8.53 12.50 5.15
CA LEU A 434 7.43 11.56 5.06
C LEU A 434 7.65 10.62 3.86
N PHE A 435 7.25 9.37 4.01
CA PHE A 435 7.28 8.41 2.91
C PHE A 435 6.44 8.91 1.72
N VAL A 436 5.30 9.56 1.99
CA VAL A 436 4.45 10.17 0.97
C VAL A 436 5.16 11.30 0.21
N ASP A 437 6.06 12.05 0.84
CA ASP A 437 6.86 13.07 0.16
C ASP A 437 7.98 12.46 -0.69
N ARG A 438 8.62 11.38 -0.22
CA ARG A 438 9.63 10.67 -1.00
C ARG A 438 9.03 10.02 -2.24
N MET A 439 7.87 9.37 -2.09
CA MET A 439 7.14 8.68 -3.15
C MET A 439 6.03 9.56 -3.74
N TRP A 440 6.21 10.89 -3.68
CA TRP A 440 5.17 11.88 -3.98
C TRP A 440 4.44 11.62 -5.30
N TYR A 441 5.18 11.20 -6.34
CA TYR A 441 4.61 11.01 -7.67
C TYR A 441 3.67 9.81 -7.72
N MET A 442 4.03 8.70 -7.06
CA MET A 442 3.14 7.55 -6.90
C MET A 442 1.83 7.94 -6.19
N PHE A 443 1.93 8.60 -5.02
CA PHE A 443 0.74 9.03 -4.28
C PHE A 443 -0.11 10.00 -5.09
N ARG A 444 0.54 10.89 -5.82
CA ARG A 444 -0.14 11.86 -6.68
C ARG A 444 -0.88 11.20 -7.83
N ILE A 445 -0.27 10.25 -8.52
CA ILE A 445 -0.90 9.48 -9.61
C ILE A 445 -2.17 8.79 -9.11
N TRP A 446 -2.07 8.00 -8.05
CA TRP A 446 -3.21 7.23 -7.54
C TRP A 446 -4.32 8.12 -6.97
N GLY A 447 -3.97 9.13 -6.20
CA GLY A 447 -4.94 10.05 -5.61
C GLY A 447 -5.65 10.87 -6.68
N GLU A 448 -4.91 11.49 -7.58
CA GLU A 448 -5.48 12.35 -8.63
C GLU A 448 -6.34 11.56 -9.63
N LEU A 449 -5.86 10.42 -10.14
CA LEU A 449 -6.64 9.62 -11.09
C LEU A 449 -7.86 8.95 -10.45
N SER A 450 -7.83 8.62 -9.18
CA SER A 450 -9.01 8.13 -8.46
C SER A 450 -10.03 9.24 -8.18
N TYR A 451 -9.60 10.51 -8.17
CA TYR A 451 -10.46 11.67 -8.06
C TYR A 451 -10.95 12.13 -9.43
N ASN A 452 -10.04 12.38 -10.38
CA ASN A 452 -10.35 12.79 -11.75
C ASN A 452 -9.64 11.87 -12.77
N ILE A 453 -10.35 10.84 -13.20
CA ILE A 453 -9.84 9.81 -14.12
C ILE A 453 -9.43 10.39 -15.49
N HIS A 454 -9.93 11.57 -15.84
CA HIS A 454 -9.72 12.24 -17.13
C HIS A 454 -8.53 13.22 -17.11
N ARG A 455 -7.74 13.27 -16.04
CA ARG A 455 -6.53 14.12 -16.03
C ARG A 455 -5.62 13.78 -17.23
N PRO A 456 -5.26 14.78 -18.07
CA PRO A 456 -4.41 14.52 -19.21
C PRO A 456 -2.95 14.30 -18.80
N ASP A 457 -2.17 13.64 -19.65
CA ASP A 457 -0.75 13.37 -19.40
C ASP A 457 0.07 14.67 -19.26
N SER A 458 -0.29 15.70 -20.02
CA SER A 458 0.32 17.04 -19.91
C SER A 458 0.21 17.64 -18.50
N TRP A 459 -0.79 17.25 -17.73
CA TRP A 459 -0.90 17.67 -16.33
C TRP A 459 0.22 17.07 -15.47
N PHE A 460 0.52 15.79 -15.64
CA PHE A 460 1.64 15.12 -14.96
C PHE A 460 2.99 15.69 -15.38
N VAL A 461 3.16 16.02 -16.66
CA VAL A 461 4.37 16.68 -17.17
C VAL A 461 4.59 18.02 -16.46
N ARG A 462 3.56 18.88 -16.37
CA ARG A 462 3.66 20.16 -15.68
C ARG A 462 3.91 19.99 -14.18
N LEU A 463 3.32 18.98 -13.56
CA LEU A 463 3.59 18.65 -12.16
C LEU A 463 5.06 18.32 -11.91
N ILE A 464 5.68 17.54 -12.79
CA ILE A 464 7.11 17.21 -12.77
C ILE A 464 7.96 18.47 -13.01
N SER A 465 7.60 19.29 -14.02
CA SER A 465 8.27 20.55 -14.31
C SER A 465 8.29 21.49 -13.09
N GLY A 466 7.13 21.72 -12.48
CA GLY A 466 7.00 22.56 -11.28
C GLY A 466 7.74 22.01 -10.06
N ARG A 467 7.66 20.69 -9.83
CA ARG A 467 8.34 20.05 -8.68
C ARG A 467 9.85 20.17 -8.74
N PHE A 468 10.42 19.98 -9.91
CA PHE A 468 11.88 19.95 -10.09
C PHE A 468 12.45 21.28 -10.57
N GLY A 469 11.62 22.22 -11.00
CA GLY A 469 12.05 23.50 -11.57
C GLY A 469 12.78 23.33 -12.91
N ILE A 470 12.36 22.37 -13.74
CA ILE A 470 12.94 22.07 -15.05
C ILE A 470 11.98 22.51 -16.18
N PRO A 471 12.52 22.81 -17.38
CA PRO A 471 11.69 23.11 -18.55
C PRO A 471 10.68 22.01 -18.87
N GLU A 472 9.53 22.37 -19.44
CA GLU A 472 8.45 21.42 -19.75
C GLU A 472 8.91 20.31 -20.72
N GLU A 473 9.79 20.63 -21.69
CA GLU A 473 10.38 19.65 -22.62
C GLU A 473 11.24 18.60 -21.88
N GLU A 474 12.01 19.03 -20.88
CA GLU A 474 12.79 18.11 -20.04
C GLU A 474 11.87 17.29 -19.14
N ALA A 475 10.81 17.89 -18.60
CA ALA A 475 9.82 17.22 -17.79
C ALA A 475 9.05 16.15 -18.58
N GLU A 476 8.71 16.42 -19.84
CA GLU A 476 8.09 15.44 -20.75
C GLU A 476 9.01 14.25 -21.00
N ALA A 477 10.28 14.50 -21.25
CA ALA A 477 11.26 13.42 -21.40
C ALA A 477 11.42 12.61 -20.12
N LEU A 478 11.45 13.26 -18.95
CA LEU A 478 11.52 12.58 -17.64
C LEU A 478 10.24 11.78 -17.38
N TYR A 479 9.06 12.32 -17.70
CA TYR A 479 7.78 11.62 -17.62
C TYR A 479 7.78 10.32 -18.43
N GLU A 480 8.20 10.39 -19.70
CA GLU A 480 8.28 9.21 -20.57
C GLU A 480 9.31 8.19 -20.05
N ALA A 481 10.51 8.62 -19.63
CA ALA A 481 11.50 7.72 -19.06
C ALA A 481 11.02 7.04 -17.78
N TRP A 482 10.32 7.76 -16.91
CA TRP A 482 9.78 7.22 -15.65
C TRP A 482 8.67 6.20 -15.90
N LYS A 483 7.76 6.50 -16.82
CA LYS A 483 6.69 5.60 -17.25
C LYS A 483 7.24 4.30 -17.83
N GLU A 484 8.17 4.40 -18.79
CA GLU A 484 8.80 3.25 -19.42
C GLU A 484 9.58 2.39 -18.40
N ALA A 485 10.40 3.00 -17.57
CA ALA A 485 11.17 2.29 -16.56
C ALA A 485 10.27 1.58 -15.55
N SER A 486 9.19 2.23 -15.10
CA SER A 486 8.22 1.64 -14.17
C SER A 486 7.49 0.42 -14.75
N ALA A 487 7.28 0.37 -16.07
CA ALA A 487 6.62 -0.76 -16.73
C ALA A 487 7.43 -2.06 -16.67
N THR A 488 8.76 -1.98 -16.60
CA THR A 488 9.64 -3.16 -16.61
C THR A 488 9.35 -4.14 -15.49
N VAL A 489 9.00 -3.63 -14.32
CA VAL A 489 8.82 -4.44 -13.12
C VAL A 489 7.45 -5.11 -13.09
N GLN A 490 6.41 -4.40 -13.48
CA GLN A 490 5.06 -4.95 -13.50
C GLN A 490 4.91 -6.10 -14.49
N GLU A 491 5.57 -6.03 -15.64
CA GLU A 491 5.57 -7.12 -16.62
C GLU A 491 6.32 -8.36 -16.13
N THR A 492 7.36 -8.19 -15.30
CA THR A 492 8.11 -9.30 -14.70
C THR A 492 7.20 -10.19 -13.86
N THR A 493 6.31 -9.61 -13.06
CA THR A 493 5.38 -10.38 -12.22
C THR A 493 4.35 -11.16 -13.02
N CYS A 494 4.11 -10.83 -14.29
CA CYS A 494 3.18 -11.57 -15.14
C CYS A 494 3.65 -12.98 -15.46
N VAL A 495 4.96 -13.20 -15.57
CA VAL A 495 5.55 -14.52 -15.90
C VAL A 495 6.30 -15.18 -14.76
N HIS A 496 6.48 -14.46 -13.66
CA HIS A 496 7.04 -14.99 -12.41
C HIS A 496 6.10 -14.63 -11.27
N TRP A 497 5.05 -15.46 -11.10
CA TRP A 497 3.98 -15.18 -10.15
C TRP A 497 4.12 -16.05 -8.90
N HIS A 498 4.44 -15.39 -7.78
CA HIS A 498 4.35 -15.98 -6.45
C HIS A 498 3.28 -15.25 -5.64
N ASN A 499 2.35 -16.04 -5.14
CA ASN A 499 1.22 -15.55 -4.36
C ASN A 499 1.56 -15.54 -2.85
N PHE A 500 2.77 -15.16 -2.49
CA PHE A 500 3.22 -15.22 -1.11
C PHE A 500 3.27 -13.85 -0.45
N ASP A 501 2.79 -13.82 0.77
CA ASP A 501 2.92 -12.67 1.65
C ASP A 501 4.36 -12.42 2.13
N PHE A 502 5.23 -13.43 2.02
CA PHE A 502 6.58 -13.46 2.60
C PHE A 502 7.67 -13.32 1.54
N GLN A 503 7.53 -12.29 0.71
CA GLN A 503 8.52 -11.99 -0.33
C GLN A 503 8.84 -10.49 -0.38
N TRP A 504 10.03 -10.19 -0.86
CA TRP A 504 10.43 -8.88 -1.32
C TRP A 504 10.72 -8.96 -2.82
N TYR A 505 9.73 -8.65 -3.59
CA TYR A 505 9.74 -8.78 -5.03
C TYR A 505 8.90 -7.67 -5.65
N PRO A 506 9.36 -7.01 -6.70
CA PRO A 506 10.53 -7.35 -7.53
C PRO A 506 11.87 -6.71 -7.09
N GLU A 507 11.90 -5.77 -6.16
CA GLU A 507 13.13 -5.04 -5.79
C GLU A 507 14.25 -5.94 -5.26
N GLY A 508 13.94 -7.00 -4.55
CA GLY A 508 14.93 -7.89 -3.92
C GLY A 508 15.07 -9.25 -4.58
N CYS A 509 14.20 -9.61 -5.50
CA CYS A 509 14.17 -10.93 -6.15
C CYS A 509 14.27 -12.10 -5.15
N CYS A 510 13.64 -11.98 -3.97
CA CYS A 510 13.77 -12.96 -2.91
C CYS A 510 12.49 -13.15 -2.11
N MET A 511 12.46 -14.27 -1.41
CA MET A 511 11.43 -14.61 -0.43
C MET A 511 12.05 -15.19 0.83
N ARG A 512 11.26 -15.33 1.86
CA ARG A 512 11.59 -16.17 2.99
C ARG A 512 11.00 -17.56 2.83
N ASP A 513 11.82 -18.58 3.05
CA ASP A 513 11.38 -19.96 3.25
C ASP A 513 11.12 -20.19 4.74
N ASP A 514 9.85 -20.36 5.11
CA ASP A 514 9.45 -20.63 6.48
C ASP A 514 9.94 -21.96 7.03
N HIS A 515 10.12 -22.96 6.17
CA HIS A 515 10.59 -24.28 6.57
C HIS A 515 12.09 -24.30 6.85
N ALA A 516 12.85 -23.55 6.04
CA ALA A 516 14.30 -23.46 6.17
C ALA A 516 14.75 -22.27 7.03
N GLU A 517 13.83 -21.41 7.45
CA GLU A 517 14.08 -20.18 8.20
C GLU A 517 15.18 -19.28 7.58
N LYS A 518 15.23 -19.23 6.27
CA LYS A 518 16.23 -18.49 5.51
C LYS A 518 15.65 -17.70 4.37
N ILE A 519 16.40 -16.68 3.92
CA ILE A 519 16.10 -15.95 2.70
C ILE A 519 16.53 -16.78 1.50
N ILE A 520 15.63 -16.94 0.53
CA ILE A 520 15.88 -17.58 -0.75
C ILE A 520 15.83 -16.52 -1.83
N PHE A 521 16.92 -16.38 -2.57
CA PHE A 521 16.95 -15.62 -3.81
C PHE A 521 16.36 -16.47 -4.94
N TYR A 522 15.51 -15.89 -5.77
CA TYR A 522 14.91 -16.59 -6.90
C TYR A 522 15.94 -16.83 -8.00
N THR A 523 16.52 -18.02 -8.02
CA THR A 523 17.46 -18.44 -9.06
C THR A 523 16.78 -18.68 -10.39
N VAL A 524 17.55 -18.87 -11.46
CA VAL A 524 17.00 -19.18 -12.80
C VAL A 524 16.17 -20.46 -12.81
N ASP A 525 16.47 -21.43 -11.95
CA ASP A 525 15.66 -22.64 -11.75
C ASP A 525 14.24 -22.32 -11.29
N GLU A 526 14.09 -21.29 -10.45
CA GLU A 526 12.79 -20.85 -9.98
C GLU A 526 11.98 -20.22 -11.11
N PHE A 527 12.62 -19.40 -11.93
CA PHE A 527 11.99 -18.83 -13.14
C PHE A 527 11.56 -19.90 -14.14
N MET A 528 12.30 -21.01 -14.26
CA MET A 528 11.91 -22.14 -15.12
C MET A 528 10.63 -22.85 -14.66
N ARG A 529 10.32 -22.81 -13.35
CA ARG A 529 9.21 -23.55 -12.73
C ARG A 529 8.04 -22.68 -12.32
N CYS A 530 8.25 -21.39 -12.20
CA CYS A 530 7.25 -20.48 -11.67
C CYS A 530 6.03 -20.39 -12.61
N PRO A 531 4.80 -20.41 -12.07
CA PRO A 531 3.61 -20.15 -12.87
C PRO A 531 3.56 -18.70 -13.35
N SER A 532 2.79 -18.45 -14.39
CA SER A 532 2.36 -17.12 -14.78
C SER A 532 1.23 -16.60 -13.85
N ILE A 533 0.98 -15.31 -13.90
CA ILE A 533 -0.12 -14.68 -13.17
C ILE A 533 -1.46 -15.35 -13.47
N THR A 534 -2.33 -15.42 -12.48
CA THR A 534 -3.69 -15.96 -12.64
C THR A 534 -4.53 -15.15 -13.62
N GLY A 535 -5.44 -15.79 -14.35
CA GLY A 535 -6.33 -15.15 -15.33
C GLY A 535 -6.11 -15.60 -16.78
N GLY A 536 -5.09 -16.41 -17.04
CA GLY A 536 -4.90 -17.08 -18.34
C GLY A 536 -4.39 -16.20 -19.49
N GLU A 537 -4.05 -14.94 -19.24
CA GLU A 537 -3.56 -14.01 -20.27
C GLU A 537 -2.10 -14.28 -20.66
N TYR A 538 -1.28 -14.73 -19.71
CA TYR A 538 0.15 -14.96 -19.89
C TYR A 538 0.49 -16.45 -19.84
N ALA A 539 1.45 -16.87 -20.67
CA ALA A 539 2.06 -18.19 -20.59
C ALA A 539 3.30 -18.17 -19.68
N SER A 540 3.50 -19.22 -18.89
CA SER A 540 4.70 -19.38 -18.09
C SER A 540 5.95 -19.60 -18.93
N VAL A 541 7.13 -19.52 -18.32
CA VAL A 541 8.41 -19.84 -18.96
C VAL A 541 8.40 -21.27 -19.51
N ALA A 542 7.93 -22.24 -18.73
CA ALA A 542 7.88 -23.64 -19.14
C ALA A 542 6.93 -23.87 -20.34
N GLU A 543 5.73 -23.29 -20.30
CA GLU A 543 4.75 -23.40 -21.41
C GLU A 543 5.26 -22.72 -22.68
N THR A 544 5.92 -21.57 -22.54
CA THR A 544 6.56 -20.87 -23.68
C THR A 544 7.65 -21.72 -24.30
N ALA A 545 8.53 -22.33 -23.50
CA ALA A 545 9.60 -23.19 -24.00
C ALA A 545 9.05 -24.45 -24.70
N GLU A 546 8.01 -25.07 -24.16
CA GLU A 546 7.32 -26.20 -24.77
C GLU A 546 6.73 -25.83 -26.14
N ALA A 547 6.04 -24.68 -26.22
CA ALA A 547 5.49 -24.19 -27.47
C ALA A 547 6.58 -23.97 -28.54
N LEU A 548 7.72 -23.38 -28.15
CA LEU A 548 8.87 -23.15 -29.04
C LEU A 548 9.50 -24.45 -29.55
N VAL A 549 9.73 -25.42 -28.66
CA VAL A 549 10.30 -26.76 -29.01
C VAL A 549 9.40 -27.48 -30.01
N HIS A 550 8.09 -27.44 -29.79
CA HIS A 550 7.12 -28.12 -30.67
C HIS A 550 6.63 -27.26 -31.84
N ARG A 551 7.13 -26.04 -32.00
CA ARG A 551 6.73 -25.06 -33.04
C ARG A 551 5.21 -24.84 -33.06
N ARG A 552 4.59 -24.72 -31.85
CA ARG A 552 3.16 -24.47 -31.68
C ARG A 552 2.94 -22.99 -31.39
N PRO A 553 1.89 -22.35 -31.94
CA PRO A 553 1.51 -21.01 -31.54
C PRO A 553 1.01 -21.02 -30.09
N THR A 554 1.23 -19.95 -29.36
CA THR A 554 0.59 -19.69 -28.07
C THR A 554 -0.61 -18.76 -28.29
N GLU A 555 -1.74 -19.08 -27.67
CA GLU A 555 -2.92 -18.18 -27.66
C GLU A 555 -2.78 -17.07 -26.59
N ARG A 556 -1.81 -17.21 -25.73
CA ARG A 556 -1.48 -16.32 -24.62
C ARG A 556 -0.19 -15.55 -24.91
N ILE A 557 -0.03 -14.39 -24.23
CA ILE A 557 1.24 -13.64 -24.29
C ILE A 557 2.34 -14.54 -23.72
N SER A 558 3.31 -14.89 -24.56
CA SER A 558 4.41 -15.76 -24.18
C SER A 558 5.41 -15.06 -23.25
N ALA A 559 6.13 -15.84 -22.44
CA ALA A 559 7.23 -15.30 -21.64
C ALA A 559 8.36 -14.69 -22.50
N GLU A 560 8.53 -15.13 -23.75
CA GLU A 560 9.48 -14.54 -24.72
C GLU A 560 9.05 -13.12 -25.13
N GLU A 561 7.76 -12.92 -25.42
CA GLU A 561 7.19 -11.61 -25.75
C GLU A 561 7.24 -10.65 -24.55
N THR A 562 6.92 -11.16 -23.36
CA THR A 562 7.01 -10.40 -22.12
C THR A 562 8.45 -9.96 -21.84
N ALA A 563 9.41 -10.87 -21.92
CA ALA A 563 10.83 -10.55 -21.74
C ALA A 563 11.33 -9.53 -22.78
N ALA A 564 10.88 -9.66 -24.04
CA ALA A 564 11.22 -8.71 -25.09
C ALA A 564 10.59 -7.32 -24.82
N SER A 565 9.38 -7.28 -24.28
CA SER A 565 8.73 -6.02 -23.87
C SER A 565 9.48 -5.34 -22.73
N ILE A 566 9.82 -6.08 -21.66
CA ILE A 566 10.61 -5.57 -20.52
C ILE A 566 11.92 -4.94 -21.03
N LEU A 567 12.64 -5.64 -21.91
CA LEU A 567 13.91 -5.13 -22.47
C LEU A 567 13.72 -3.87 -23.32
N ARG A 568 12.65 -3.79 -24.12
CA ARG A 568 12.33 -2.58 -24.90
C ARG A 568 12.02 -1.39 -24.01
N HIS A 569 11.24 -1.58 -22.95
CA HIS A 569 10.95 -0.54 -21.97
C HIS A 569 12.21 -0.05 -21.27
N ALA A 570 13.08 -0.96 -20.84
CA ALA A 570 14.36 -0.62 -20.21
C ALA A 570 15.28 0.15 -21.19
N GLU A 571 15.38 -0.28 -22.45
CA GLU A 571 16.20 0.36 -23.48
C GLU A 571 15.68 1.77 -23.81
N LYS A 572 14.37 1.93 -24.01
CA LYS A 572 13.74 3.23 -24.28
C LYS A 572 13.97 4.22 -23.12
N ALA A 573 13.75 3.78 -21.88
CA ALA A 573 14.02 4.61 -20.72
C ALA A 573 15.51 4.99 -20.61
N ALA A 574 16.42 4.04 -20.88
CA ALA A 574 17.86 4.29 -20.87
C ALA A 574 18.28 5.31 -21.95
N GLU A 575 17.73 5.20 -23.17
CA GLU A 575 17.99 6.14 -24.26
C GLU A 575 17.57 7.57 -23.89
N ILE A 576 16.37 7.72 -23.34
CA ILE A 576 15.88 9.03 -22.90
C ILE A 576 16.77 9.59 -21.79
N LEU A 577 17.09 8.78 -20.76
CA LEU A 577 17.95 9.19 -19.64
C LEU A 577 19.40 9.50 -20.08
N GLY A 578 19.87 8.93 -21.18
CA GLY A 578 21.18 9.23 -21.75
C GLY A 578 21.31 10.67 -22.25
N ARG A 579 20.20 11.35 -22.50
CA ARG A 579 20.12 12.76 -22.91
C ARG A 579 20.08 13.71 -21.70
N PHE A 580 19.84 13.17 -20.46
CA PHE A 580 19.80 13.96 -19.23
C PHE A 580 21.18 14.05 -18.60
N ASP A 581 21.74 15.23 -18.53
CA ASP A 581 22.91 15.51 -17.69
C ASP A 581 22.47 15.86 -16.26
N ALA A 582 22.24 14.82 -15.45
CA ALA A 582 21.91 14.99 -14.04
C ALA A 582 23.09 15.44 -13.18
N SER A 583 24.31 15.43 -13.70
CA SER A 583 25.52 15.78 -12.93
C SER A 583 25.61 17.27 -12.60
N GLY A 584 24.99 18.11 -13.43
CA GLY A 584 24.96 19.57 -13.28
C GLY A 584 23.78 20.12 -12.47
N THR A 585 22.80 19.29 -12.09
CA THR A 585 21.65 19.81 -11.33
C THR A 585 21.93 19.92 -9.84
N GLU A 586 21.63 21.07 -9.25
CA GLU A 586 21.69 21.28 -7.79
C GLU A 586 20.49 20.61 -7.05
N ASN A 587 19.42 20.27 -7.78
CA ASN A 587 18.23 19.64 -7.20
C ASN A 587 18.51 18.18 -6.78
N GLY A 588 18.72 17.97 -5.50
CA GLY A 588 19.03 16.66 -4.92
C GLY A 588 17.89 15.64 -5.07
N GLU A 589 16.64 16.09 -5.08
CA GLU A 589 15.49 15.21 -5.27
C GLU A 589 15.44 14.71 -6.73
N LEU A 590 15.65 15.58 -7.70
CA LEU A 590 15.72 15.20 -9.12
C LEU A 590 16.83 14.18 -9.37
N ARG A 591 18.04 14.42 -8.80
CA ARG A 591 19.15 13.45 -8.92
C ARG A 591 18.78 12.06 -8.39
N ARG A 592 18.14 12.00 -7.21
CA ARG A 592 17.69 10.72 -6.60
C ARG A 592 16.59 10.07 -7.44
N THR A 593 15.65 10.85 -7.98
CA THR A 593 14.60 10.34 -8.88
C THR A 593 15.19 9.73 -10.14
N ILE A 594 16.13 10.42 -10.79
CA ILE A 594 16.83 9.88 -11.97
C ILE A 594 17.64 8.62 -11.62
N ALA A 595 18.24 8.56 -10.43
CA ALA A 595 18.94 7.36 -9.98
C ALA A 595 17.97 6.16 -9.80
N ASP A 596 16.78 6.38 -9.25
CA ASP A 596 15.76 5.34 -9.13
C ASP A 596 15.24 4.87 -10.49
N ILE A 597 15.02 5.79 -11.42
CA ILE A 597 14.61 5.42 -12.80
C ILE A 597 15.71 4.58 -13.47
N ARG A 598 16.99 4.93 -13.27
CA ARG A 598 18.12 4.12 -13.73
C ARG A 598 18.16 2.75 -13.07
N ALA A 599 17.82 2.68 -11.77
CA ALA A 599 17.73 1.41 -11.05
C ALA A 599 16.62 0.52 -11.62
N PHE A 600 15.44 1.06 -11.96
CA PHE A 600 14.39 0.34 -12.68
C PHE A 600 14.87 -0.19 -14.03
N VAL A 601 15.60 0.62 -14.80
CA VAL A 601 16.18 0.20 -16.08
C VAL A 601 17.10 -1.02 -15.90
N ARG A 602 17.98 -0.98 -14.89
CA ARG A 602 18.90 -2.10 -14.61
C ARG A 602 18.17 -3.35 -14.12
N LEU A 603 17.18 -3.15 -13.27
CA LEU A 603 16.33 -4.23 -12.75
C LEU A 603 15.51 -4.88 -13.88
N GLY A 604 14.90 -4.07 -14.77
CA GLY A 604 14.21 -4.57 -15.96
C GLY A 604 15.15 -5.32 -16.92
N SER A 605 16.36 -4.82 -17.15
CA SER A 605 17.37 -5.51 -17.95
C SER A 605 17.73 -6.86 -17.33
N TYR A 606 17.92 -6.93 -16.01
CA TYR A 606 18.18 -8.17 -15.28
C TYR A 606 17.05 -9.19 -15.50
N TYR A 607 15.81 -8.82 -15.21
CA TYR A 607 14.67 -9.73 -15.33
C TYR A 607 14.41 -10.16 -16.78
N GLY A 608 14.44 -9.23 -17.74
CA GLY A 608 14.21 -9.57 -19.13
C GLY A 608 15.23 -10.60 -19.68
N MET A 609 16.51 -10.43 -19.34
CA MET A 609 17.56 -11.38 -19.70
C MET A 609 17.43 -12.71 -18.96
N LYS A 610 17.12 -12.69 -17.69
CA LYS A 610 16.94 -13.90 -16.86
C LYS A 610 15.75 -14.75 -17.33
N ILE A 611 14.62 -14.11 -17.68
CA ILE A 611 13.44 -14.80 -18.25
C ILE A 611 13.81 -15.46 -19.57
N LYS A 612 14.49 -14.76 -20.48
CA LYS A 612 14.96 -15.35 -21.74
C LYS A 612 15.90 -16.54 -21.50
N ALA A 613 16.83 -16.40 -20.58
CA ALA A 613 17.75 -17.49 -20.22
C ALA A 613 16.98 -18.70 -19.69
N ALA A 614 15.99 -18.50 -18.82
CA ALA A 614 15.16 -19.57 -18.28
C ALA A 614 14.40 -20.32 -19.40
N ILE A 615 13.87 -19.60 -20.40
CA ILE A 615 13.24 -20.21 -21.57
C ILE A 615 14.25 -21.08 -22.33
N ARG A 616 15.46 -20.57 -22.60
CA ARG A 616 16.52 -21.32 -23.31
C ARG A 616 16.97 -22.58 -22.53
N LEU A 617 17.02 -22.47 -21.19
CA LEU A 617 17.35 -23.63 -20.35
C LEU A 617 16.24 -24.69 -20.36
N CYS A 618 14.96 -24.28 -20.34
CA CYS A 618 13.85 -25.22 -20.53
C CYS A 618 13.93 -25.93 -21.89
N MET A 619 14.24 -25.19 -22.96
CA MET A 619 14.45 -25.78 -24.30
C MET A 619 15.63 -26.76 -24.32
N TYR A 620 16.76 -26.39 -23.71
CA TYR A 620 17.91 -27.26 -23.58
C TYR A 620 17.58 -28.55 -22.83
N ARG A 621 16.90 -28.47 -21.71
CA ARG A 621 16.46 -29.64 -20.95
C ARG A 621 15.61 -30.60 -21.79
N ALA A 622 14.70 -30.05 -22.58
CA ALA A 622 13.81 -30.85 -23.43
C ALA A 622 14.48 -31.47 -24.66
N THR A 623 15.47 -30.78 -25.24
CA THR A 623 16.02 -31.15 -26.56
C THR A 623 17.50 -31.61 -26.54
N GLY A 624 18.25 -31.18 -25.53
CA GLY A 624 19.71 -31.34 -25.49
C GLY A 624 20.46 -30.36 -26.45
N ASP A 625 19.79 -29.30 -26.92
CA ASP A 625 20.41 -28.33 -27.82
C ASP A 625 21.42 -27.45 -27.06
N GLU A 626 22.69 -27.72 -27.26
CA GLU A 626 23.81 -26.99 -26.69
C GLU A 626 23.83 -25.49 -27.07
N THR A 627 23.24 -25.11 -28.21
CA THR A 627 23.12 -23.71 -28.62
C THR A 627 22.22 -22.97 -27.64
N ALA A 628 21.07 -23.55 -27.29
CA ALA A 628 20.17 -22.96 -26.31
C ALA A 628 20.83 -22.80 -24.94
N ARG A 629 21.65 -23.78 -24.48
CA ARG A 629 22.41 -23.67 -23.24
C ARG A 629 23.44 -22.53 -23.29
N SER A 630 24.19 -22.44 -24.39
CA SER A 630 25.19 -21.37 -24.58
C SER A 630 24.55 -19.98 -24.58
N GLU A 631 23.43 -19.82 -25.29
CA GLU A 631 22.65 -18.57 -25.27
C GLU A 631 22.17 -18.21 -23.87
N ALA A 632 21.72 -19.21 -23.08
CA ALA A 632 21.28 -18.97 -21.70
C ALA A 632 22.43 -18.48 -20.82
N VAL A 633 23.63 -19.09 -20.96
CA VAL A 633 24.83 -18.66 -20.21
C VAL A 633 25.18 -17.20 -20.55
N ASP A 634 25.22 -16.83 -21.83
CA ASP A 634 25.51 -15.46 -22.26
C ASP A 634 24.48 -14.44 -21.73
N LEU A 635 23.21 -14.81 -21.70
CA LEU A 635 22.14 -13.99 -21.14
C LEU A 635 22.28 -13.83 -19.63
N LEU A 636 22.63 -14.89 -18.89
CA LEU A 636 22.80 -14.83 -17.45
C LEU A 636 24.05 -14.05 -17.02
N GLU A 637 25.14 -14.11 -17.81
CA GLU A 637 26.32 -13.27 -17.57
C GLU A 637 25.96 -11.77 -17.68
N LYS A 638 25.18 -11.39 -18.70
CA LYS A 638 24.66 -10.00 -18.84
C LYS A 638 23.64 -9.63 -17.76
N ALA A 639 22.80 -10.58 -17.34
CA ALA A 639 21.84 -10.36 -16.25
C ALA A 639 22.57 -10.11 -14.93
N ALA A 640 23.60 -10.89 -14.61
CA ALA A 640 24.42 -10.69 -13.41
C ALA A 640 25.12 -9.31 -13.40
N GLU A 641 25.62 -8.83 -14.56
CA GLU A 641 26.17 -7.49 -14.68
C GLU A 641 25.12 -6.39 -14.45
N ALA A 642 23.92 -6.57 -15.02
CA ALA A 642 22.79 -5.65 -14.79
C ALA A 642 22.36 -5.61 -13.32
N TRP A 643 22.32 -6.77 -12.63
CA TRP A 643 22.04 -6.83 -11.18
C TRP A 643 23.09 -6.09 -10.36
N ARG A 644 24.38 -6.31 -10.57
CA ARG A 644 25.45 -5.62 -9.85
C ARG A 644 25.38 -4.10 -10.06
N SER A 645 25.03 -3.65 -11.28
CA SER A 645 24.79 -2.23 -11.56
C SER A 645 23.58 -1.69 -10.78
N TYR A 646 22.50 -2.48 -10.66
CA TYR A 646 21.32 -2.18 -9.87
C TYR A 646 21.67 -2.11 -8.37
N SER A 647 22.29 -3.15 -7.82
CA SER A 647 22.63 -3.24 -6.39
C SER A 647 23.55 -2.11 -5.94
N SER A 648 24.49 -1.70 -6.80
CA SER A 648 25.35 -0.54 -6.57
C SER A 648 24.58 0.78 -6.48
N LEU A 649 23.58 1.00 -7.34
CA LEU A 649 22.72 2.18 -7.28
C LEU A 649 21.90 2.18 -5.99
N ILE A 650 21.33 1.03 -5.62
CA ILE A 650 20.52 0.88 -4.41
C ILE A 650 21.36 1.09 -3.15
N SER A 651 22.49 0.42 -3.01
CA SER A 651 23.36 0.54 -1.85
C SER A 651 23.92 1.95 -1.67
N GLY A 652 24.12 2.70 -2.78
CA GLY A 652 24.50 4.11 -2.76
C GLY A 652 23.41 5.06 -2.22
N ASN A 653 22.14 4.75 -2.47
CA ASN A 653 21.01 5.63 -2.14
C ASN A 653 20.20 5.20 -0.93
N TYR A 654 20.20 3.91 -0.59
CA TYR A 654 19.35 3.32 0.43
C TYR A 654 20.13 2.52 1.46
N ARG A 655 19.58 2.44 2.67
CA ARG A 655 20.13 1.67 3.79
C ARG A 655 19.52 0.29 3.84
N PRO A 656 20.27 -0.75 4.20
CA PRO A 656 19.71 -2.07 4.51
C PRO A 656 18.64 -1.98 5.60
N GLN A 657 17.56 -2.75 5.44
CA GLN A 657 16.40 -2.73 6.32
C GLN A 657 16.10 -4.15 6.85
N VAL A 658 15.56 -4.22 8.06
CA VAL A 658 14.82 -5.40 8.49
C VAL A 658 13.42 -5.28 7.88
N LEU A 659 13.12 -6.16 6.94
CA LEU A 659 11.81 -6.22 6.31
C LEU A 659 10.92 -7.25 7.02
N PRO A 660 9.72 -6.88 7.49
CA PRO A 660 8.86 -7.75 8.27
C PRO A 660 8.57 -9.08 7.57
N ARG A 661 8.31 -9.02 6.27
CA ARG A 661 7.94 -10.20 5.46
C ARG A 661 9.09 -11.17 5.25
N LEU A 662 10.32 -10.71 5.37
CA LEU A 662 11.51 -11.54 5.25
C LEU A 662 12.11 -11.93 6.60
N GLY A 663 11.79 -11.19 7.64
CA GLY A 663 12.27 -11.46 8.97
C GLY A 663 13.78 -11.32 9.16
N ALA A 664 14.44 -10.59 8.27
CA ALA A 664 15.88 -10.40 8.29
C ALA A 664 16.26 -9.01 7.81
N LYS A 665 17.45 -8.56 8.20
CA LYS A 665 18.08 -7.37 7.61
C LYS A 665 18.62 -7.75 6.24
N ILE A 666 18.13 -7.03 5.21
CA ILE A 666 18.45 -7.30 3.81
C ILE A 666 19.24 -6.13 3.23
N ASP A 667 20.32 -6.46 2.56
CA ASP A 667 21.04 -5.61 1.61
C ASP A 667 21.01 -6.29 0.24
N VAL A 668 20.63 -5.57 -0.82
CA VAL A 668 20.57 -6.16 -2.17
C VAL A 668 21.93 -6.61 -2.66
N THR A 669 23.02 -6.05 -2.13
CA THR A 669 24.41 -6.45 -2.45
C THR A 669 24.75 -7.86 -1.95
N ASP A 670 24.02 -8.38 -0.96
CA ASP A 670 24.18 -9.75 -0.47
C ASP A 670 23.87 -10.79 -1.55
N PHE A 671 23.13 -10.37 -2.60
CA PHE A 671 22.73 -11.25 -3.71
C PHE A 671 23.65 -11.17 -4.93
N ASP A 672 24.67 -10.30 -4.95
CA ASP A 672 25.57 -10.13 -6.09
C ASP A 672 26.28 -11.44 -6.48
N GLU A 673 26.77 -12.20 -5.49
CA GLU A 673 27.39 -13.50 -5.74
C GLU A 673 26.37 -14.59 -6.12
N ILE A 674 25.12 -14.45 -5.66
CA ILE A 674 24.06 -15.43 -5.97
C ILE A 674 23.64 -15.35 -7.44
N THR A 675 23.75 -14.17 -8.07
CA THR A 675 23.51 -14.07 -9.51
C THR A 675 24.53 -14.85 -10.34
N ASP A 676 25.75 -15.06 -9.85
CA ASP A 676 26.73 -15.94 -10.47
C ASP A 676 26.34 -17.43 -10.34
N LEU A 677 25.57 -17.81 -9.32
CA LEU A 677 25.03 -19.15 -9.19
C LEU A 677 24.09 -19.51 -10.36
N ASP A 678 23.33 -18.55 -10.90
CA ASP A 678 22.51 -18.77 -12.08
C ASP A 678 23.35 -19.24 -13.28
N ILE A 679 24.53 -18.66 -13.46
CA ILE A 679 25.47 -19.03 -14.52
C ILE A 679 26.00 -20.43 -14.28
N LEU A 680 26.31 -20.79 -13.02
CA LEU A 680 26.77 -22.16 -12.67
C LEU A 680 25.66 -23.19 -12.87
N ILE A 681 24.41 -22.85 -12.52
CA ILE A 681 23.25 -23.71 -12.77
C ILE A 681 23.14 -24.00 -14.28
N ALA A 682 23.21 -22.98 -15.12
CA ALA A 682 23.13 -23.13 -16.57
C ALA A 682 24.28 -23.99 -17.14
N LYS A 683 25.52 -23.72 -16.70
CA LYS A 683 26.71 -24.45 -17.17
C LYS A 683 26.70 -25.95 -16.77
N ASN A 684 26.09 -26.28 -15.62
CA ASN A 684 26.05 -27.66 -15.09
C ASN A 684 24.73 -28.37 -15.37
N MET A 685 23.75 -27.69 -15.98
CA MET A 685 22.45 -28.28 -16.30
C MET A 685 22.62 -29.47 -17.26
N GLN A 686 21.83 -30.52 -17.04
CA GLN A 686 21.80 -31.69 -17.91
C GLN A 686 20.45 -31.74 -18.62
N PRO A 687 20.42 -32.25 -19.88
CA PRO A 687 19.15 -32.50 -20.55
C PRO A 687 18.36 -33.57 -19.79
N ASP A 688 17.04 -33.47 -19.82
CA ASP A 688 16.18 -34.52 -19.26
C ASP A 688 16.47 -35.83 -20.00
N ARG A 689 16.70 -36.90 -19.25
CA ARG A 689 16.91 -38.21 -19.87
C ARG A 689 15.67 -38.54 -20.66
N ALA A 690 15.78 -38.61 -21.97
CA ALA A 690 14.72 -39.13 -22.81
C ALA A 690 14.26 -40.46 -22.23
N ILE A 691 13.02 -40.49 -21.73
CA ILE A 691 12.35 -41.75 -21.46
C ILE A 691 12.20 -42.42 -22.84
N ARG A 692 13.10 -43.34 -23.14
CA ARG A 692 13.09 -44.14 -24.39
C ARG A 692 11.91 -45.09 -24.37
#